data_d236895df2f342133adc8609f3383bb3
#
_entry.id   d236895df2f342133adc8609f3383bb3
#
_cell.length_a   1.000
_cell.length_b   1.000
_cell.length_c   1.000
_cell.angle_alpha   90.00
_cell.angle_beta   90.00
_cell.angle_gamma   90.00
#
_symmetry.space_group_name_H-M   'P 1'
#
loop_
_entity.id
_entity.type
_entity.pdbx_description
1 polymer ?
#
loop_
_entity_poly.entity_id
_entity_poly.type
_entity_poly.pdbx_seq_one_letter_code
_entity_poly.pdbx_strand_id
1 'polypeptide(L)'
;MPLAPGDRLGPYEILSLLGAGGMGEVWKARDPRLGRIVAIKQLKGQHTARFEQEARAIATLNHPHVCQIYDVGPDYLVLEYIEGRPLTGPMPLADTLRVAGQIADALELAHRCGLIHRDLKPANILLTEKGSVKLLDFGLAKLVAPGNDDATQTTEGTVLGSAAYMSPEQAEGRALDERSDIFSFGAVLYEVLSGKRAFAGDSVAQVLSGVLRDDPPALQTTPALQQIFGKCLAKSPADRYQTVTDLKAALEQARGPGKPRQPSIAVLPFTNMSGDKEQEYFSDGLAEEVINALAQIPGLKVTARTSAFSFKGKDTKVAQIAHELGVEHILEGSVRKGGSRIRITAQLIGAADGFHLWSERYDRELADVFAVQDEISVSIVAILKNKLMAGPEGGRSYIPNIAAYEAYLNAVHHLWKRTSPDSFEKSRECFELAAKLDPGFALPHVGLATYYHIASSCVIDPRQGVVLGRQAAQKALELDSSLPEAHAWLGIFAVWADFDWKEAQRRFDIAFSRQPVSPTLRHLYGYFYLRKVGRALEAVDQHRRALEEDPLNLIMRVGLAVSLTAAGKDEEALAEARRILELDPNFVAAYTLLALNVTKAPLPEALAYAEKGFSLAPWNPIMAGLLAGLLVKSGDGERAAELIAGLGDGRVNGAPVAFAIHHLLCEEVDKAAEWTERALEQKSEMVSMLLLTPPWKFLLRSSARWPELAKRMNLPEEGSW
;
A
#
# COMPACT_ATOMS: atom_id res chain seq x y z
N MET A 1 -47.25 0.84 -4.02
CA MET A 1 -46.93 2.21 -3.58
C MET A 1 -45.46 2.45 -3.92
N PRO A 2 -45.06 3.64 -4.31
CA PRO A 2 -43.60 3.92 -4.46
C PRO A 2 -42.93 3.75 -3.11
N LEU A 3 -41.74 3.15 -3.13
CA LEU A 3 -40.90 2.97 -1.91
C LEU A 3 -40.43 4.33 -1.40
N ALA A 4 -40.28 4.45 -0.09
CA ALA A 4 -39.73 5.64 0.59
C ALA A 4 -38.66 5.24 1.64
N PRO A 5 -37.76 6.15 1.99
CA PRO A 5 -36.84 5.91 3.09
C PRO A 5 -37.56 5.55 4.39
N GLY A 6 -37.15 4.45 5.04
CA GLY A 6 -37.79 3.87 6.21
C GLY A 6 -38.73 2.70 5.93
N ASP A 7 -39.12 2.50 4.67
CA ASP A 7 -39.91 1.35 4.28
C ASP A 7 -39.11 0.05 4.36
N ARG A 8 -39.85 -1.08 4.42
CA ARG A 8 -39.24 -2.40 4.36
C ARG A 8 -39.60 -3.14 3.08
N LEU A 9 -38.59 -3.69 2.42
CA LEU A 9 -38.78 -4.60 1.29
C LEU A 9 -38.20 -5.98 1.68
N GLY A 10 -39.11 -6.91 1.98
CA GLY A 10 -38.72 -8.15 2.64
C GLY A 10 -38.04 -7.88 3.99
N PRO A 11 -36.86 -8.46 4.26
CA PRO A 11 -36.10 -8.21 5.49
C PRO A 11 -35.26 -6.90 5.47
N TYR A 12 -35.22 -6.20 4.33
CA TYR A 12 -34.34 -5.06 4.11
C TYR A 12 -35.02 -3.74 4.47
N GLU A 13 -34.28 -2.82 5.08
CA GLU A 13 -34.70 -1.46 5.41
C GLU A 13 -34.19 -0.48 4.34
N ILE A 14 -35.10 0.23 3.67
CA ILE A 14 -34.76 1.21 2.64
C ILE A 14 -34.17 2.47 3.27
N LEU A 15 -33.04 2.92 2.77
CA LEU A 15 -32.32 4.09 3.31
C LEU A 15 -32.45 5.31 2.39
N SER A 16 -32.16 5.17 1.10
CA SER A 16 -32.21 6.25 0.12
C SER A 16 -32.30 5.73 -1.30
N LEU A 17 -32.85 6.52 -2.21
CA LEU A 17 -32.83 6.24 -3.64
C LEU A 17 -31.41 6.47 -4.18
N LEU A 18 -30.88 5.50 -4.93
CA LEU A 18 -29.59 5.61 -5.64
C LEU A 18 -29.76 6.03 -7.09
N GLY A 19 -30.86 5.60 -7.74
CA GLY A 19 -31.15 5.95 -9.10
C GLY A 19 -32.47 5.38 -9.55
N ALA A 20 -33.11 6.03 -10.55
CA ALA A 20 -34.32 5.58 -11.22
C ALA A 20 -34.08 5.55 -12.73
N GLY A 21 -34.59 4.51 -13.41
CA GLY A 21 -34.41 4.34 -14.85
C GLY A 21 -35.53 3.52 -15.48
N GLY A 22 -35.44 3.27 -16.78
CA GLY A 22 -36.42 2.52 -17.53
C GLY A 22 -36.69 1.10 -17.02
N MET A 23 -35.74 0.50 -16.32
CA MET A 23 -35.81 -0.86 -15.82
C MET A 23 -36.26 -0.97 -14.36
N GLY A 24 -36.40 0.14 -13.65
CA GLY A 24 -36.80 0.17 -12.24
C GLY A 24 -36.00 1.19 -11.42
N GLU A 25 -36.16 1.09 -10.13
CA GLU A 25 -35.48 1.94 -9.15
C GLU A 25 -34.43 1.15 -8.42
N VAL A 26 -33.31 1.79 -8.10
CA VAL A 26 -32.23 1.21 -7.32
C VAL A 26 -32.13 1.97 -5.99
N TRP A 27 -32.24 1.25 -4.89
CA TRP A 27 -32.27 1.79 -3.54
C TRP A 27 -31.05 1.33 -2.71
N LYS A 28 -30.53 2.22 -1.93
CA LYS A 28 -29.60 1.86 -0.83
C LYS A 28 -30.45 1.33 0.31
N ALA A 29 -30.07 0.16 0.85
CA ALA A 29 -30.80 -0.48 1.92
C ALA A 29 -29.86 -1.10 2.94
N ARG A 30 -30.39 -1.42 4.12
CA ARG A 30 -29.66 -2.14 5.18
C ARG A 30 -30.22 -3.55 5.30
N ASP A 31 -29.35 -4.54 5.36
CA ASP A 31 -29.66 -5.90 5.80
C ASP A 31 -29.43 -5.99 7.32
N PRO A 32 -30.46 -5.92 8.15
CA PRO A 32 -30.31 -5.91 9.60
C PRO A 32 -29.85 -7.25 10.16
N ARG A 33 -30.00 -8.36 9.41
CA ARG A 33 -29.59 -9.70 9.83
C ARG A 33 -28.09 -9.88 9.79
N LEU A 34 -27.42 -9.24 8.79
CA LEU A 34 -25.98 -9.32 8.57
C LEU A 34 -25.24 -8.00 8.89
N GLY A 35 -25.98 -6.94 9.28
CA GLY A 35 -25.41 -5.64 9.64
C GLY A 35 -24.72 -4.91 8.49
N ARG A 36 -25.07 -5.21 7.22
CA ARG A 36 -24.41 -4.65 6.04
C ARG A 36 -25.33 -3.77 5.21
N ILE A 37 -24.72 -2.89 4.40
CA ILE A 37 -25.41 -2.10 3.39
C ILE A 37 -25.45 -2.88 2.07
N VAL A 38 -26.57 -2.79 1.37
CA VAL A 38 -26.83 -3.45 0.09
C VAL A 38 -27.49 -2.47 -0.88
N ALA A 39 -27.43 -2.77 -2.17
CA ALA A 39 -28.24 -2.11 -3.19
C ALA A 39 -29.41 -3.00 -3.56
N ILE A 40 -30.63 -2.45 -3.60
CA ILE A 40 -31.83 -3.19 -4.01
C ILE A 40 -32.32 -2.61 -5.31
N LYS A 41 -32.36 -3.43 -6.35
CA LYS A 41 -32.91 -3.08 -7.65
C LYS A 41 -34.34 -3.61 -7.74
N GLN A 42 -35.31 -2.72 -7.66
CA GLN A 42 -36.73 -3.06 -7.87
C GLN A 42 -37.00 -3.20 -9.36
N LEU A 43 -37.68 -4.26 -9.75
CA LEU A 43 -37.92 -4.61 -11.14
C LEU A 43 -39.38 -4.27 -11.53
N LYS A 44 -39.55 -3.75 -12.72
CA LYS A 44 -40.91 -3.49 -13.30
C LYS A 44 -41.32 -4.70 -14.12
N GLY A 45 -42.33 -5.44 -13.67
CA GLY A 45 -42.93 -6.57 -14.38
C GLY A 45 -42.90 -7.90 -13.63
N GLN A 46 -43.61 -8.92 -14.13
CA GLN A 46 -43.62 -10.26 -13.55
C GLN A 46 -42.34 -11.03 -13.93
N HIS A 47 -41.74 -11.67 -12.96
CA HIS A 47 -40.57 -12.54 -13.18
C HIS A 47 -40.93 -13.79 -13.97
N THR A 48 -40.14 -14.11 -14.97
CA THR A 48 -40.17 -15.40 -15.65
C THR A 48 -39.22 -16.37 -14.99
N ALA A 49 -39.52 -17.67 -15.04
CA ALA A 49 -38.60 -18.73 -14.56
C ALA A 49 -37.21 -18.61 -15.20
N ARG A 50 -37.11 -18.06 -16.42
CA ARG A 50 -35.87 -17.81 -17.13
C ARG A 50 -35.03 -16.70 -16.46
N PHE A 51 -35.67 -15.63 -15.97
CA PHE A 51 -35.01 -14.56 -15.23
C PHE A 51 -34.35 -15.09 -13.95
N GLU A 52 -35.10 -15.88 -13.16
CA GLU A 52 -34.55 -16.47 -11.94
C GLU A 52 -33.34 -17.41 -12.23
N GLN A 53 -33.43 -18.18 -13.30
CA GLN A 53 -32.34 -19.07 -13.72
C GLN A 53 -31.07 -18.28 -14.07
N GLU A 54 -31.22 -17.19 -14.84
CA GLU A 54 -30.07 -16.35 -15.20
C GLU A 54 -29.55 -15.54 -14.01
N ALA A 55 -30.39 -15.02 -13.13
CA ALA A 55 -29.99 -14.36 -11.90
C ALA A 55 -29.18 -15.31 -10.98
N ARG A 56 -29.63 -16.56 -10.88
CA ARG A 56 -28.89 -17.60 -10.13
C ARG A 56 -27.53 -17.92 -10.79
N ALA A 57 -27.47 -17.98 -12.11
CA ALA A 57 -26.21 -18.22 -12.82
C ALA A 57 -25.22 -17.06 -12.60
N ILE A 58 -25.67 -15.81 -12.65
CA ILE A 58 -24.84 -14.64 -12.35
C ILE A 58 -24.41 -14.63 -10.88
N ALA A 59 -25.26 -15.04 -9.95
CA ALA A 59 -24.93 -15.12 -8.52
C ALA A 59 -23.79 -16.11 -8.21
N THR A 60 -23.52 -17.07 -9.10
CA THR A 60 -22.36 -17.97 -8.98
C THR A 60 -21.04 -17.32 -9.35
N LEU A 61 -21.05 -16.19 -10.08
CA LEU A 61 -19.86 -15.46 -10.46
C LEU A 61 -19.25 -14.78 -9.21
N ASN A 62 -18.16 -15.30 -8.71
CA ASN A 62 -17.40 -14.66 -7.63
C ASN A 62 -16.10 -14.06 -8.21
N HIS A 63 -16.13 -12.75 -8.48
CA HIS A 63 -15.00 -12.05 -9.09
C HIS A 63 -14.88 -10.61 -8.55
N PRO A 64 -13.66 -10.10 -8.28
CA PRO A 64 -13.47 -8.76 -7.74
C PRO A 64 -14.05 -7.64 -8.61
N HIS A 65 -14.18 -7.87 -9.92
CA HIS A 65 -14.69 -6.90 -10.89
C HIS A 65 -16.14 -7.17 -11.37
N VAL A 66 -16.86 -8.05 -10.71
CA VAL A 66 -18.31 -8.30 -10.95
C VAL A 66 -19.10 -7.90 -9.71
N CYS A 67 -20.21 -7.20 -9.89
CA CYS A 67 -21.15 -6.88 -8.82
C CYS A 67 -21.86 -8.15 -8.36
N GLN A 68 -21.70 -8.50 -7.07
CA GLN A 68 -22.27 -9.72 -6.52
C GLN A 68 -23.80 -9.60 -6.34
N ILE A 69 -24.54 -10.63 -6.74
CA ILE A 69 -25.94 -10.80 -6.36
C ILE A 69 -26.00 -11.57 -5.03
N TYR A 70 -26.65 -10.98 -4.02
CA TYR A 70 -26.73 -11.57 -2.69
C TYR A 70 -28.05 -12.31 -2.45
N ASP A 71 -29.15 -11.83 -3.06
CA ASP A 71 -30.47 -12.42 -2.88
C ASP A 71 -31.40 -12.04 -4.05
N VAL A 72 -32.43 -12.84 -4.27
CA VAL A 72 -33.44 -12.64 -5.31
C VAL A 72 -34.81 -12.70 -4.66
N GLY A 73 -35.52 -11.58 -4.64
CA GLY A 73 -36.87 -11.49 -4.14
C GLY A 73 -37.94 -11.61 -5.26
N PRO A 74 -39.23 -11.54 -4.92
CA PRO A 74 -40.31 -11.68 -5.89
C PRO A 74 -40.31 -10.63 -7.00
N ASP A 75 -39.89 -9.41 -6.68
CA ASP A 75 -39.87 -8.23 -7.57
C ASP A 75 -38.63 -7.36 -7.40
N TYR A 76 -37.56 -7.92 -6.79
CA TYR A 76 -36.31 -7.21 -6.55
C TYR A 76 -35.11 -8.13 -6.58
N LEU A 77 -33.94 -7.51 -6.84
CA LEU A 77 -32.62 -8.12 -6.67
C LEU A 77 -31.86 -7.39 -5.57
N VAL A 78 -31.16 -8.16 -4.72
CA VAL A 78 -30.26 -7.62 -3.69
C VAL A 78 -28.84 -7.77 -4.18
N LEU A 79 -28.16 -6.66 -4.31
CA LEU A 79 -26.84 -6.53 -4.92
C LEU A 79 -25.83 -6.01 -3.92
N GLU A 80 -24.57 -6.23 -4.20
CA GLU A 80 -23.45 -5.56 -3.56
C GLU A 80 -23.62 -4.04 -3.67
N TYR A 81 -23.57 -3.33 -2.54
CA TYR A 81 -23.51 -1.87 -2.55
C TYR A 81 -22.08 -1.42 -2.84
N ILE A 82 -21.88 -0.70 -3.93
CA ILE A 82 -20.57 -0.27 -4.42
C ILE A 82 -20.48 1.25 -4.30
N GLU A 83 -19.50 1.73 -3.52
CA GLU A 83 -19.15 3.15 -3.50
C GLU A 83 -18.24 3.45 -4.69
N GLY A 84 -18.80 4.11 -5.69
CA GLY A 84 -18.13 4.40 -6.95
C GLY A 84 -18.97 5.30 -7.85
N ARG A 85 -18.36 5.72 -8.95
CA ARG A 85 -19.01 6.53 -10.00
C ARG A 85 -19.01 5.77 -11.31
N PRO A 86 -19.98 6.02 -12.20
CA PRO A 86 -19.96 5.48 -13.54
C PRO A 86 -18.64 5.82 -14.27
N LEU A 87 -18.17 4.88 -15.07
CA LEU A 87 -16.95 5.07 -15.84
C LEU A 87 -17.13 6.20 -16.85
N THR A 88 -16.25 7.17 -16.84
CA THR A 88 -16.28 8.35 -17.72
C THR A 88 -14.89 8.63 -18.30
N GLY A 89 -14.85 9.13 -19.54
CA GLY A 89 -13.61 9.59 -20.19
C GLY A 89 -13.59 11.13 -20.35
N PRO A 90 -12.48 11.72 -20.87
CA PRO A 90 -11.26 11.01 -21.22
C PRO A 90 -10.40 10.65 -19.99
N MET A 91 -9.71 9.49 -20.08
CA MET A 91 -8.76 9.03 -19.06
C MET A 91 -7.34 8.93 -19.65
N PRO A 92 -6.29 9.10 -18.80
CA PRO A 92 -4.93 8.81 -19.21
C PRO A 92 -4.78 7.39 -19.75
N LEU A 93 -3.90 7.20 -20.73
CA LEU A 93 -3.71 5.92 -21.40
C LEU A 93 -3.43 4.76 -20.43
N ALA A 94 -2.57 4.97 -19.43
CA ALA A 94 -2.23 3.96 -18.44
C ALA A 94 -3.46 3.51 -17.62
N ASP A 95 -4.30 4.47 -17.20
CA ASP A 95 -5.53 4.17 -16.46
C ASP A 95 -6.57 3.51 -17.35
N THR A 96 -6.69 3.96 -18.61
CA THR A 96 -7.57 3.33 -19.61
C THR A 96 -7.22 1.86 -19.81
N LEU A 97 -5.94 1.53 -19.99
CA LEU A 97 -5.48 0.15 -20.16
C LEU A 97 -5.66 -0.69 -18.88
N ARG A 98 -5.47 -0.09 -17.70
CA ARG A 98 -5.73 -0.75 -16.42
C ARG A 98 -7.20 -1.12 -16.28
N VAL A 99 -8.10 -0.18 -16.52
CA VAL A 99 -9.55 -0.38 -16.50
C VAL A 99 -9.98 -1.40 -17.55
N ALA A 100 -9.44 -1.32 -18.78
CA ALA A 100 -9.69 -2.28 -19.83
C ALA A 100 -9.33 -3.73 -19.44
N GLY A 101 -8.18 -3.92 -18.80
CA GLY A 101 -7.77 -5.23 -18.27
C GLY A 101 -8.76 -5.79 -17.26
N GLN A 102 -9.20 -4.98 -16.30
CA GLN A 102 -10.16 -5.40 -15.28
C GLN A 102 -11.56 -5.75 -15.85
N ILE A 103 -12.02 -5.00 -16.85
CA ILE A 103 -13.28 -5.31 -17.55
C ILE A 103 -13.11 -6.65 -18.31
N ALA A 104 -12.01 -6.83 -19.01
CA ALA A 104 -11.73 -8.07 -19.74
C ALA A 104 -11.61 -9.27 -18.79
N ASP A 105 -11.01 -9.13 -17.60
CA ASP A 105 -10.95 -10.19 -16.59
C ASP A 105 -12.36 -10.66 -16.17
N ALA A 106 -13.27 -9.70 -15.92
CA ALA A 106 -14.65 -10.00 -15.55
C ALA A 106 -15.44 -10.68 -16.68
N LEU A 107 -15.28 -10.20 -17.93
CA LEU A 107 -15.93 -10.80 -19.10
C LEU A 107 -15.39 -12.21 -19.38
N GLU A 108 -14.09 -12.45 -19.24
CA GLU A 108 -13.49 -13.77 -19.43
C GLU A 108 -14.10 -14.82 -18.48
N LEU A 109 -14.27 -14.47 -17.19
CA LEU A 109 -14.94 -15.36 -16.24
C LEU A 109 -16.38 -15.63 -16.65
N ALA A 110 -17.13 -14.58 -17.01
CA ALA A 110 -18.52 -14.72 -17.40
C ALA A 110 -18.68 -15.62 -18.62
N HIS A 111 -17.86 -15.41 -19.66
CA HIS A 111 -17.89 -16.22 -20.90
C HIS A 111 -17.49 -17.69 -20.64
N ARG A 112 -16.55 -17.97 -19.76
CA ARG A 112 -16.24 -19.35 -19.31
C ARG A 112 -17.42 -20.03 -18.64
N CYS A 113 -18.28 -19.27 -17.99
CA CYS A 113 -19.52 -19.78 -17.39
C CYS A 113 -20.70 -19.79 -18.37
N GLY A 114 -20.48 -19.49 -19.65
CA GLY A 114 -21.51 -19.44 -20.68
C GLY A 114 -22.44 -18.22 -20.58
N LEU A 115 -22.03 -17.18 -19.85
CA LEU A 115 -22.79 -15.95 -19.64
C LEU A 115 -22.25 -14.83 -20.54
N ILE A 116 -23.15 -14.19 -21.28
CA ILE A 116 -22.87 -13.02 -22.11
C ILE A 116 -23.45 -11.80 -21.43
N HIS A 117 -22.71 -10.69 -21.35
CA HIS A 117 -23.15 -9.47 -20.65
C HIS A 117 -24.30 -8.74 -21.37
N ARG A 118 -24.26 -8.62 -22.70
CA ARG A 118 -25.28 -8.10 -23.60
C ARG A 118 -25.64 -6.62 -23.46
N ASP A 119 -25.20 -5.93 -22.41
CA ASP A 119 -25.51 -4.49 -22.16
C ASP A 119 -24.29 -3.78 -21.55
N LEU A 120 -23.09 -4.06 -22.10
CA LEU A 120 -21.86 -3.43 -21.64
C LEU A 120 -21.81 -1.97 -22.15
N LYS A 121 -21.80 -1.04 -21.19
CA LYS A 121 -21.75 0.42 -21.43
C LYS A 121 -21.17 1.12 -20.20
N PRO A 122 -20.67 2.37 -20.32
CA PRO A 122 -20.08 3.09 -19.19
C PRO A 122 -20.98 3.19 -17.95
N ALA A 123 -22.30 3.34 -18.14
CA ALA A 123 -23.27 3.40 -17.04
C ALA A 123 -23.35 2.09 -16.22
N ASN A 124 -23.01 0.95 -16.81
CA ASN A 124 -22.99 -0.37 -16.17
C ASN A 124 -21.59 -0.75 -15.66
N ILE A 125 -20.67 0.20 -15.57
CA ILE A 125 -19.32 0.01 -15.10
C ILE A 125 -19.04 1.07 -14.03
N LEU A 126 -18.93 0.66 -12.77
CA LEU A 126 -18.55 1.57 -11.69
C LEU A 126 -17.04 1.56 -11.46
N LEU A 127 -16.47 2.75 -11.34
CA LEU A 127 -15.10 2.96 -10.89
C LEU A 127 -15.14 3.36 -9.42
N THR A 128 -14.59 2.51 -8.55
CA THR A 128 -14.49 2.77 -7.11
C THR A 128 -13.40 3.81 -6.82
N GLU A 129 -13.44 4.43 -5.64
CA GLU A 129 -12.39 5.36 -5.19
C GLU A 129 -10.99 4.73 -5.19
N LYS A 130 -10.90 3.42 -4.98
CA LYS A 130 -9.64 2.65 -5.03
C LYS A 130 -9.16 2.38 -6.47
N GLY A 131 -9.88 2.90 -7.49
CA GLY A 131 -9.54 2.70 -8.90
C GLY A 131 -9.86 1.30 -9.44
N SER A 132 -10.65 0.50 -8.72
CA SER A 132 -11.11 -0.81 -9.17
C SER A 132 -12.43 -0.69 -9.93
N VAL A 133 -12.60 -1.54 -10.94
CA VAL A 133 -13.84 -1.60 -11.74
C VAL A 133 -14.80 -2.63 -11.16
N LYS A 134 -16.09 -2.35 -11.23
CA LYS A 134 -17.20 -3.29 -10.97
C LYS A 134 -18.19 -3.28 -12.11
N LEU A 135 -18.37 -4.41 -12.78
CA LEU A 135 -19.41 -4.61 -13.81
C LEU A 135 -20.76 -4.85 -13.13
N LEU A 136 -21.77 -4.11 -13.58
CA LEU A 136 -23.15 -4.20 -13.14
C LEU A 136 -24.01 -4.87 -14.24
N ASP A 137 -25.19 -5.35 -13.84
CA ASP A 137 -26.32 -5.62 -14.73
C ASP A 137 -26.00 -6.46 -15.98
N PHE A 138 -25.57 -7.69 -15.80
CA PHE A 138 -25.52 -8.69 -16.89
C PHE A 138 -26.94 -8.85 -17.45
N GLY A 139 -27.21 -8.30 -18.62
CA GLY A 139 -28.38 -8.35 -19.50
C GLY A 139 -29.73 -8.89 -19.03
N LEU A 140 -29.93 -9.03 -17.72
CA LEU A 140 -31.17 -9.57 -17.08
C LEU A 140 -32.42 -8.87 -17.52
N ALA A 141 -32.34 -7.62 -17.90
CA ALA A 141 -33.52 -6.81 -18.28
C ALA A 141 -34.08 -7.14 -19.68
N LYS A 142 -33.27 -7.70 -20.58
CA LYS A 142 -33.75 -8.11 -21.91
C LYS A 142 -34.56 -9.42 -21.90
N LEU A 143 -34.65 -10.06 -20.73
CA LEU A 143 -35.40 -11.32 -20.51
C LEU A 143 -36.77 -11.09 -19.91
N VAL A 144 -37.03 -9.90 -19.38
CA VAL A 144 -38.33 -9.55 -18.74
C VAL A 144 -39.39 -9.16 -19.78
N ALA A 145 -39.02 -8.93 -21.03
CA ALA A 145 -39.98 -8.58 -22.11
C ALA A 145 -39.98 -9.63 -23.24
N PRO A 146 -40.81 -10.67 -23.18
CA PRO A 146 -41.16 -11.43 -24.37
C PRO A 146 -42.41 -10.82 -25.03
N GLY A 147 -42.19 -10.14 -26.15
CA GLY A 147 -43.29 -9.88 -27.14
C GLY A 147 -44.32 -8.84 -26.74
N ASN A 148 -44.06 -7.62 -27.18
CA ASN A 148 -45.08 -6.81 -27.88
C ASN A 148 -44.37 -5.63 -28.58
N ASP A 149 -44.77 -5.38 -29.82
CA ASP A 149 -44.39 -4.23 -30.64
C ASP A 149 -44.91 -2.90 -30.03
N ASP A 150 -44.25 -2.43 -28.96
CA ASP A 150 -44.38 -1.06 -28.48
C ASP A 150 -43.01 -0.49 -28.16
N ALA A 151 -42.23 -0.28 -29.21
CA ALA A 151 -40.95 0.44 -29.21
C ALA A 151 -41.17 1.96 -29.11
N THR A 152 -42.22 2.43 -28.44
CA THR A 152 -42.57 3.86 -28.37
C THR A 152 -43.07 4.23 -26.98
N GLN A 153 -42.20 4.25 -25.97
CA GLN A 153 -42.34 5.17 -24.81
C GLN A 153 -41.27 4.92 -23.75
N THR A 154 -40.01 5.00 -24.15
CA THR A 154 -38.90 5.27 -23.19
C THR A 154 -38.25 6.57 -23.64
N THR A 155 -38.05 7.50 -22.69
CA THR A 155 -37.52 8.85 -22.88
C THR A 155 -36.35 8.85 -23.90
N GLU A 156 -36.49 9.59 -25.01
CA GLU A 156 -35.61 9.62 -26.18
C GLU A 156 -34.10 9.64 -25.87
N GLY A 157 -33.69 10.29 -24.78
CA GLY A 157 -32.31 10.38 -24.37
C GLY A 157 -31.65 9.08 -23.84
N THR A 158 -32.45 8.16 -23.24
CA THR A 158 -31.92 6.90 -22.63
C THR A 158 -31.71 5.82 -23.70
N VAL A 159 -32.59 5.79 -24.72
CA VAL A 159 -32.44 4.85 -25.85
C VAL A 159 -31.28 5.24 -26.75
N LEU A 160 -31.13 6.54 -27.02
CA LEU A 160 -30.04 7.10 -27.80
C LEU A 160 -28.64 6.78 -27.15
N GLY A 161 -28.58 6.83 -25.80
CA GLY A 161 -27.36 6.54 -25.07
C GLY A 161 -26.88 5.09 -25.17
N SER A 162 -27.80 4.12 -25.10
CA SER A 162 -27.48 2.68 -25.12
C SER A 162 -27.17 2.15 -26.53
N ALA A 163 -27.76 2.72 -27.57
CA ALA A 163 -27.59 2.29 -28.96
C ALA A 163 -26.11 2.38 -29.43
N ALA A 164 -25.34 3.33 -28.90
CA ALA A 164 -23.92 3.56 -29.30
C ALA A 164 -22.97 2.43 -28.91
N TYR A 165 -23.35 1.50 -28.03
CA TYR A 165 -22.53 0.38 -27.57
C TYR A 165 -23.07 -0.98 -28.03
N MET A 166 -24.22 -1.03 -28.74
CA MET A 166 -24.77 -2.26 -29.28
C MET A 166 -23.87 -2.79 -30.38
N SER A 167 -23.69 -4.11 -30.41
CA SER A 167 -23.04 -4.74 -31.55
C SER A 167 -23.95 -4.75 -32.80
N PRO A 168 -23.41 -4.85 -34.02
CA PRO A 168 -24.19 -4.96 -35.26
C PRO A 168 -25.25 -6.06 -35.21
N GLU A 169 -24.88 -7.24 -34.70
CA GLU A 169 -25.80 -8.37 -34.55
C GLU A 169 -26.93 -8.10 -33.52
N GLN A 170 -26.63 -7.31 -32.45
CA GLN A 170 -27.68 -6.84 -31.54
C GLN A 170 -28.67 -5.87 -32.22
N ALA A 171 -28.12 -4.93 -32.99
CA ALA A 171 -28.93 -3.95 -33.73
C ALA A 171 -29.83 -4.60 -34.80
N GLU A 172 -29.39 -5.72 -35.38
CA GLU A 172 -30.12 -6.50 -36.38
C GLU A 172 -31.00 -7.60 -35.76
N GLY A 173 -30.97 -7.80 -34.44
CA GLY A 173 -31.77 -8.85 -33.77
C GLY A 173 -31.30 -10.28 -34.07
N ARG A 174 -30.01 -10.46 -34.48
CA ARG A 174 -29.41 -11.77 -34.74
C ARG A 174 -29.02 -12.50 -33.42
N ALA A 175 -28.69 -13.78 -33.54
CA ALA A 175 -28.16 -14.55 -32.41
C ALA A 175 -26.83 -13.94 -31.90
N LEU A 176 -26.72 -13.86 -30.56
CA LEU A 176 -25.60 -13.25 -29.87
C LEU A 176 -24.66 -14.31 -29.31
N ASP A 177 -23.36 -14.06 -29.41
CA ASP A 177 -22.32 -14.79 -28.72
C ASP A 177 -21.36 -13.84 -27.96
N GLU A 178 -20.29 -14.37 -27.38
CA GLU A 178 -19.31 -13.62 -26.60
C GLU A 178 -18.64 -12.47 -27.37
N ARG A 179 -18.60 -12.53 -28.70
CA ARG A 179 -18.02 -11.50 -29.56
C ARG A 179 -18.87 -10.23 -29.64
N SER A 180 -20.13 -10.30 -29.23
CA SER A 180 -20.98 -9.12 -29.05
C SER A 180 -20.47 -8.25 -27.87
N ASP A 181 -20.05 -8.85 -26.76
CA ASP A 181 -19.44 -8.14 -25.64
C ASP A 181 -18.09 -7.53 -26.01
N ILE A 182 -17.30 -8.22 -26.90
CA ILE A 182 -16.04 -7.69 -27.41
C ILE A 182 -16.25 -6.41 -28.22
N PHE A 183 -17.33 -6.33 -29.01
CA PHE A 183 -17.67 -5.09 -29.73
C PHE A 183 -18.03 -3.98 -28.75
N SER A 184 -18.93 -4.25 -27.81
CA SER A 184 -19.34 -3.28 -26.78
C SER A 184 -18.16 -2.81 -25.92
N PHE A 185 -17.22 -3.73 -25.59
CA PHE A 185 -15.97 -3.40 -24.92
C PHE A 185 -15.14 -2.41 -25.74
N GLY A 186 -14.99 -2.63 -27.05
CA GLY A 186 -14.29 -1.73 -27.95
C GLY A 186 -14.89 -0.33 -27.97
N ALA A 187 -16.23 -0.22 -27.99
CA ALA A 187 -16.95 1.05 -27.96
C ALA A 187 -16.75 1.79 -26.62
N VAL A 188 -16.80 1.08 -25.48
CA VAL A 188 -16.52 1.63 -24.15
C VAL A 188 -15.06 2.11 -24.05
N LEU A 189 -14.10 1.29 -24.48
CA LEU A 189 -12.68 1.64 -24.44
C LEU A 189 -12.37 2.88 -25.29
N TYR A 190 -12.99 2.98 -26.46
CA TYR A 190 -12.85 4.14 -27.35
C TYR A 190 -13.30 5.43 -26.62
N GLU A 191 -14.48 5.40 -25.97
CA GLU A 191 -15.01 6.57 -25.26
C GLU A 191 -14.19 6.91 -24.03
N VAL A 192 -13.77 5.92 -23.26
CA VAL A 192 -12.95 6.14 -22.06
C VAL A 192 -11.60 6.79 -22.41
N LEU A 193 -11.01 6.43 -23.55
CA LEU A 193 -9.74 7.02 -24.00
C LEU A 193 -9.92 8.42 -24.61
N SER A 194 -10.95 8.59 -25.46
CA SER A 194 -11.14 9.82 -26.26
C SER A 194 -12.05 10.87 -25.63
N GLY A 195 -12.89 10.48 -24.69
CA GLY A 195 -14.02 11.27 -24.19
C GLY A 195 -15.15 11.42 -25.19
N LYS A 196 -15.14 10.71 -26.31
CA LYS A 196 -16.15 10.77 -27.37
C LYS A 196 -16.64 9.35 -27.73
N ARG A 197 -17.92 9.21 -28.06
CA ARG A 197 -18.48 7.93 -28.50
C ARG A 197 -17.90 7.51 -29.84
N ALA A 198 -17.68 6.20 -30.01
CA ALA A 198 -17.20 5.62 -31.28
C ALA A 198 -18.24 5.83 -32.41
N PHE A 199 -19.51 5.73 -32.06
CA PHE A 199 -20.64 5.96 -32.96
C PHE A 199 -21.57 7.01 -32.34
N ALA A 200 -21.65 8.17 -32.97
CA ALA A 200 -22.48 9.30 -32.52
C ALA A 200 -23.46 9.72 -33.60
N GLY A 201 -24.60 10.33 -33.21
CA GLY A 201 -25.62 10.83 -34.10
C GLY A 201 -26.71 11.54 -33.34
N ASP A 202 -27.48 12.37 -34.04
CA ASP A 202 -28.58 13.16 -33.46
C ASP A 202 -29.89 12.36 -33.25
N SER A 203 -29.92 11.13 -33.80
CA SER A 203 -31.03 10.21 -33.64
C SER A 203 -30.59 8.77 -33.46
N VAL A 204 -31.42 7.93 -32.84
CA VAL A 204 -31.16 6.49 -32.68
C VAL A 204 -30.89 5.83 -34.03
N ALA A 205 -31.63 6.20 -35.08
CA ALA A 205 -31.44 5.65 -36.42
C ALA A 205 -30.03 6.00 -37.00
N GLN A 206 -29.52 7.21 -36.77
CA GLN A 206 -28.17 7.59 -37.18
C GLN A 206 -27.12 6.82 -36.43
N VAL A 207 -27.25 6.69 -35.10
CA VAL A 207 -26.32 5.92 -34.27
C VAL A 207 -26.27 4.45 -34.72
N LEU A 208 -27.46 3.82 -34.92
CA LEU A 208 -27.52 2.44 -35.39
C LEU A 208 -26.96 2.27 -36.80
N SER A 209 -27.22 3.25 -37.70
CA SER A 209 -26.55 3.25 -39.03
C SER A 209 -25.05 3.26 -38.92
N GLY A 210 -24.49 4.09 -38.04
CA GLY A 210 -23.04 4.13 -37.77
C GLY A 210 -22.50 2.81 -37.20
N VAL A 211 -23.20 2.23 -36.23
CA VAL A 211 -22.88 0.90 -35.69
C VAL A 211 -22.84 -0.18 -36.76
N LEU A 212 -23.78 -0.14 -37.70
CA LEU A 212 -23.86 -1.16 -38.76
C LEU A 212 -22.91 -0.97 -39.91
N ARG A 213 -22.54 0.25 -40.26
CA ARG A 213 -21.87 0.57 -41.52
C ARG A 213 -20.60 1.36 -41.45
N ASP A 214 -20.45 2.26 -40.46
CA ASP A 214 -19.36 3.22 -40.42
C ASP A 214 -18.19 2.75 -39.52
N ASP A 215 -16.97 3.08 -39.94
CA ASP A 215 -15.84 2.94 -39.02
C ASP A 215 -15.78 4.12 -38.04
N PRO A 216 -15.35 3.88 -36.78
CA PRO A 216 -15.18 4.95 -35.83
C PRO A 216 -14.08 5.92 -36.28
N PRO A 217 -14.17 7.23 -35.92
CA PRO A 217 -13.10 8.19 -36.23
C PRO A 217 -11.75 7.73 -35.69
N ALA A 218 -10.69 7.93 -36.48
CA ALA A 218 -9.34 7.53 -36.08
C ALA A 218 -8.88 8.31 -34.84
N LEU A 219 -8.38 7.60 -33.82
CA LEU A 219 -7.80 8.22 -32.63
C LEU A 219 -6.28 8.39 -32.81
N GLN A 220 -5.76 9.50 -32.30
CA GLN A 220 -4.31 9.68 -32.16
C GLN A 220 -3.81 8.85 -30.98
N THR A 221 -3.43 7.60 -31.23
CA THR A 221 -2.98 6.64 -30.24
C THR A 221 -1.93 5.70 -30.82
N THR A 222 -1.41 4.75 -30.01
CA THR A 222 -0.39 3.81 -30.47
C THR A 222 -0.92 2.87 -31.57
N PRO A 223 -0.07 2.40 -32.51
CA PRO A 223 -0.48 1.45 -33.54
C PRO A 223 -1.15 0.18 -32.96
N ALA A 224 -0.67 -0.31 -31.81
CA ALA A 224 -1.25 -1.47 -31.14
C ALA A 224 -2.70 -1.22 -30.70
N LEU A 225 -3.00 -0.05 -30.13
CA LEU A 225 -4.36 0.32 -29.75
C LEU A 225 -5.26 0.55 -30.95
N GLN A 226 -4.73 1.16 -32.04
CA GLN A 226 -5.49 1.28 -33.29
C GLN A 226 -5.91 -0.10 -33.83
N GLN A 227 -5.02 -1.09 -33.74
CA GLN A 227 -5.33 -2.47 -34.13
C GLN A 227 -6.39 -3.09 -33.22
N ILE A 228 -6.34 -2.82 -31.90
CA ILE A 228 -7.36 -3.31 -30.94
C ILE A 228 -8.73 -2.72 -31.28
N PHE A 229 -8.82 -1.40 -31.51
CA PHE A 229 -10.08 -0.76 -31.92
C PHE A 229 -10.60 -1.33 -33.24
N GLY A 230 -9.74 -1.46 -34.26
CA GLY A 230 -10.11 -2.00 -35.55
C GLY A 230 -10.68 -3.43 -35.45
N LYS A 231 -10.07 -4.29 -34.63
CA LYS A 231 -10.58 -5.64 -34.42
C LYS A 231 -11.82 -5.69 -33.53
N CYS A 232 -11.87 -4.98 -32.41
CA CYS A 232 -13.05 -5.01 -31.53
C CYS A 232 -14.29 -4.46 -32.24
N LEU A 233 -14.14 -3.37 -33.02
CA LEU A 233 -15.25 -2.66 -33.67
C LEU A 233 -15.52 -3.13 -35.11
N ALA A 234 -14.91 -4.23 -35.54
CA ALA A 234 -15.21 -4.86 -36.80
C ALA A 234 -16.70 -5.28 -36.88
N LYS A 235 -17.32 -5.04 -38.06
CA LYS A 235 -18.78 -5.27 -38.22
C LYS A 235 -19.10 -6.76 -38.22
N SER A 236 -18.29 -7.57 -38.89
CA SER A 236 -18.42 -9.03 -38.88
C SER A 236 -17.83 -9.60 -37.57
N PRO A 237 -18.57 -10.42 -36.80
CA PRO A 237 -18.01 -11.11 -35.66
C PRO A 237 -16.80 -11.98 -35.92
N ALA A 238 -16.67 -12.50 -37.17
CA ALA A 238 -15.53 -13.35 -37.59
C ALA A 238 -14.22 -12.54 -37.65
N ASP A 239 -14.28 -11.22 -37.86
CA ASP A 239 -13.11 -10.34 -37.98
C ASP A 239 -12.66 -9.78 -36.65
N ARG A 240 -13.45 -10.02 -35.57
CA ARG A 240 -13.11 -9.62 -34.21
C ARG A 240 -12.15 -10.60 -33.53
N TYR A 241 -11.70 -10.24 -32.33
CA TYR A 241 -11.13 -11.25 -31.44
C TYR A 241 -12.15 -12.34 -31.20
N GLN A 242 -11.73 -13.60 -31.26
CA GLN A 242 -12.65 -14.72 -31.11
C GLN A 242 -12.97 -15.03 -29.64
N THR A 243 -12.03 -14.68 -28.74
CA THR A 243 -12.20 -14.81 -27.30
C THR A 243 -11.72 -13.55 -26.59
N VAL A 244 -12.22 -13.32 -25.37
CA VAL A 244 -11.71 -12.25 -24.50
C VAL A 244 -10.27 -12.52 -24.08
N THR A 245 -9.84 -13.78 -24.01
CA THR A 245 -8.44 -14.16 -23.76
C THR A 245 -7.50 -13.60 -24.84
N ASP A 246 -7.88 -13.69 -26.13
CA ASP A 246 -7.11 -13.10 -27.23
C ASP A 246 -7.05 -11.57 -27.15
N LEU A 247 -8.17 -10.94 -26.76
CA LEU A 247 -8.24 -9.50 -26.53
C LEU A 247 -7.33 -9.08 -25.38
N LYS A 248 -7.29 -9.83 -24.27
CA LYS A 248 -6.39 -9.56 -23.13
C LYS A 248 -4.93 -9.62 -23.54
N ALA A 249 -4.54 -10.63 -24.31
CA ALA A 249 -3.18 -10.74 -24.84
C ALA A 249 -2.80 -9.50 -25.68
N ALA A 250 -3.72 -9.01 -26.52
CA ALA A 250 -3.51 -7.80 -27.31
C ALA A 250 -3.41 -6.53 -26.43
N LEU A 251 -4.24 -6.40 -25.38
CA LEU A 251 -4.18 -5.30 -24.41
C LEU A 251 -2.86 -5.28 -23.65
N GLU A 252 -2.33 -6.43 -23.25
CA GLU A 252 -1.02 -6.55 -22.63
C GLU A 252 0.10 -6.11 -23.56
N GLN A 253 0.03 -6.49 -24.84
CA GLN A 253 0.98 -6.03 -25.87
C GLN A 253 0.87 -4.50 -26.11
N ALA A 254 -0.34 -3.94 -26.08
CA ALA A 254 -0.59 -2.52 -26.28
C ALA A 254 -0.12 -1.64 -25.11
N ARG A 255 0.01 -2.20 -23.93
CA ARG A 255 0.68 -1.55 -22.79
C ARG A 255 2.13 -1.17 -23.13
N GLY A 256 2.65 -1.64 -24.26
CA GLY A 256 4.05 -1.55 -24.64
C GLY A 256 4.86 -2.58 -23.85
N PRO A 257 6.16 -2.69 -24.07
CA PRO A 257 7.02 -3.32 -23.09
C PRO A 257 6.97 -2.44 -21.85
N GLY A 258 5.91 -2.60 -21.05
CA GLY A 258 5.95 -2.23 -19.65
C GLY A 258 7.22 -2.90 -19.12
N LYS A 259 7.95 -2.26 -18.20
CA LYS A 259 9.03 -2.96 -17.48
C LYS A 259 8.55 -4.39 -17.28
N PRO A 260 9.28 -5.41 -17.78
CA PRO A 260 8.84 -6.80 -17.66
C PRO A 260 8.39 -6.96 -16.21
N ARG A 261 7.18 -7.47 -15.99
CA ARG A 261 6.65 -7.66 -14.63
C ARG A 261 7.73 -8.45 -13.93
N GLN A 262 8.47 -7.78 -13.07
CA GLN A 262 9.53 -8.43 -12.33
C GLN A 262 8.85 -9.51 -11.51
N PRO A 263 9.25 -10.79 -11.64
CA PRO A 263 8.70 -11.82 -10.78
C PRO A 263 8.83 -11.37 -9.33
N SER A 264 7.78 -11.57 -8.57
CA SER A 264 7.69 -11.06 -7.20
C SER A 264 7.41 -12.18 -6.22
N ILE A 265 8.06 -12.12 -5.07
CA ILE A 265 7.99 -13.16 -4.04
C ILE A 265 7.93 -12.54 -2.65
N ALA A 266 7.12 -13.13 -1.77
CA ALA A 266 7.21 -12.89 -0.34
C ALA A 266 7.62 -14.18 0.37
N VAL A 267 8.55 -14.06 1.31
CA VAL A 267 8.98 -15.16 2.19
C VAL A 267 8.27 -14.97 3.53
N LEU A 268 7.38 -15.87 3.87
CA LEU A 268 6.68 -15.84 5.16
C LEU A 268 7.60 -16.32 6.29
N PRO A 269 7.33 -15.92 7.55
CA PRO A 269 8.02 -16.47 8.71
C PRO A 269 7.95 -17.98 8.72
N PHE A 270 9.09 -18.66 8.88
CA PHE A 270 9.10 -20.11 8.94
C PHE A 270 8.54 -20.60 10.28
N THR A 271 7.70 -21.62 10.22
CA THR A 271 7.09 -22.18 11.42
C THR A 271 8.13 -22.95 12.25
N ASN A 272 8.25 -22.60 13.52
CA ASN A 272 9.11 -23.34 14.45
C ASN A 272 8.45 -24.66 14.86
N MET A 273 9.04 -25.77 14.45
CA MET A 273 8.61 -27.16 14.75
C MET A 273 9.49 -27.83 15.80
N SER A 274 10.35 -27.08 16.49
CA SER A 274 11.33 -27.63 17.44
C SER A 274 10.73 -28.01 18.81
N GLY A 275 9.49 -27.61 19.11
CA GLY A 275 8.86 -27.80 20.42
C GLY A 275 9.32 -26.82 21.51
N ASP A 276 10.38 -26.08 21.26
CA ASP A 276 10.94 -25.04 22.12
C ASP A 276 10.63 -23.66 21.54
N LYS A 277 9.81 -22.87 22.24
CA LYS A 277 9.43 -21.52 21.81
C LYS A 277 10.62 -20.55 21.81
N GLU A 278 11.63 -20.80 22.60
CA GLU A 278 12.85 -19.99 22.61
C GLU A 278 13.65 -20.10 21.31
N GLN A 279 13.39 -21.11 20.46
CA GLN A 279 14.00 -21.26 19.13
C GLN A 279 13.28 -20.50 18.02
N GLU A 280 12.25 -19.71 18.33
CA GLU A 280 11.48 -18.96 17.33
C GLU A 280 12.33 -17.94 16.58
N TYR A 281 13.28 -17.30 17.28
CA TYR A 281 14.22 -16.37 16.66
C TYR A 281 15.02 -16.99 15.51
N PHE A 282 15.35 -18.27 15.62
CA PHE A 282 16.12 -18.97 14.60
C PHE A 282 15.31 -19.19 13.31
N SER A 283 14.04 -19.59 13.45
CA SER A 283 13.13 -19.77 12.31
C SER A 283 12.85 -18.42 11.61
N ASP A 284 12.66 -17.36 12.38
CA ASP A 284 12.48 -15.99 11.88
C ASP A 284 13.74 -15.49 11.15
N GLY A 285 14.89 -15.68 11.76
CA GLY A 285 16.16 -15.25 11.18
C GLY A 285 16.50 -15.99 9.88
N LEU A 286 16.20 -17.30 9.81
CA LEU A 286 16.38 -18.05 8.58
C LEU A 286 15.52 -17.51 7.44
N ALA A 287 14.26 -17.18 7.71
CA ALA A 287 13.38 -16.59 6.71
C ALA A 287 13.89 -15.20 6.27
N GLU A 288 14.41 -14.39 7.20
CA GLU A 288 15.02 -13.08 6.92
C GLU A 288 16.27 -13.22 6.01
N GLU A 289 17.13 -14.19 6.28
CA GLU A 289 18.29 -14.44 5.45
C GLU A 289 17.94 -14.90 4.04
N VAL A 290 16.89 -15.70 3.89
CA VAL A 290 16.37 -16.07 2.57
C VAL A 290 15.82 -14.83 1.85
N ILE A 291 15.13 -13.92 2.55
CA ILE A 291 14.70 -12.63 1.98
C ILE A 291 15.93 -11.84 1.49
N ASN A 292 16.96 -11.73 2.31
CA ASN A 292 18.18 -10.99 1.98
C ASN A 292 18.90 -11.59 0.76
N ALA A 293 19.02 -12.92 0.70
CA ALA A 293 19.66 -13.62 -0.41
C ALA A 293 18.85 -13.41 -1.72
N LEU A 294 17.53 -13.56 -1.67
CA LEU A 294 16.66 -13.34 -2.82
C LEU A 294 16.64 -11.88 -3.28
N ALA A 295 16.76 -10.91 -2.37
CA ALA A 295 16.79 -9.49 -2.70
C ALA A 295 18.06 -9.07 -3.48
N GLN A 296 19.13 -9.87 -3.42
CA GLN A 296 20.34 -9.64 -4.24
C GLN A 296 20.19 -10.10 -5.70
N ILE A 297 19.08 -10.77 -6.04
CA ILE A 297 18.86 -11.32 -7.39
C ILE A 297 18.34 -10.21 -8.31
N PRO A 298 19.08 -9.83 -9.37
CA PRO A 298 18.63 -8.82 -10.30
C PRO A 298 17.31 -9.21 -10.97
N GLY A 299 16.34 -8.31 -10.96
CA GLY A 299 15.06 -8.55 -11.62
C GLY A 299 14.03 -9.33 -10.81
N LEU A 300 14.34 -9.75 -9.58
CA LEU A 300 13.38 -10.33 -8.63
C LEU A 300 12.92 -9.25 -7.64
N LYS A 301 11.62 -9.01 -7.55
CA LYS A 301 11.03 -8.16 -6.51
C LYS A 301 10.74 -9.01 -5.28
N VAL A 302 11.38 -8.70 -4.16
CA VAL A 302 11.21 -9.44 -2.91
C VAL A 302 10.51 -8.54 -1.89
N THR A 303 9.44 -9.04 -1.27
CA THR A 303 8.77 -8.32 -0.18
C THR A 303 9.67 -8.26 1.04
N ALA A 304 9.79 -7.07 1.63
CA ALA A 304 10.60 -6.90 2.82
C ALA A 304 10.01 -7.64 4.03
N ARG A 305 10.91 -7.97 4.97
CA ARG A 305 10.59 -8.72 6.19
C ARG A 305 9.37 -8.17 6.93
N THR A 306 9.30 -6.85 7.13
CA THR A 306 8.26 -6.21 7.96
C THR A 306 6.85 -6.54 7.46
N SER A 307 6.61 -6.43 6.15
CA SER A 307 5.32 -6.76 5.55
C SER A 307 5.04 -8.26 5.57
N ALA A 308 6.02 -9.09 5.24
CA ALA A 308 5.85 -10.55 5.24
C ALA A 308 5.55 -11.09 6.65
N PHE A 309 6.22 -10.57 7.67
CA PHE A 309 6.08 -10.99 9.06
C PHE A 309 4.81 -10.46 9.75
N SER A 310 4.11 -9.49 9.15
CA SER A 310 2.82 -9.04 9.65
C SER A 310 1.74 -10.15 9.64
N PHE A 311 1.97 -11.21 8.88
CA PHE A 311 1.09 -12.39 8.81
C PHE A 311 1.46 -13.50 9.79
N LYS A 312 2.52 -13.33 10.60
CA LYS A 312 2.94 -14.32 11.57
C LYS A 312 1.83 -14.67 12.56
N GLY A 313 1.50 -15.96 12.68
CA GLY A 313 0.46 -16.45 13.59
C GLY A 313 -0.98 -16.13 13.17
N LYS A 314 -1.20 -15.59 11.97
CA LYS A 314 -2.53 -15.34 11.42
C LYS A 314 -2.96 -16.49 10.51
N ASP A 315 -4.21 -16.94 10.68
CA ASP A 315 -4.82 -17.93 9.78
C ASP A 315 -5.38 -17.22 8.53
N THR A 316 -4.49 -16.80 7.64
CA THR A 316 -4.83 -16.07 6.42
C THR A 316 -4.48 -16.91 5.20
N LYS A 317 -5.39 -17.02 4.24
CA LYS A 317 -5.16 -17.78 3.00
C LYS A 317 -4.01 -17.19 2.18
N VAL A 318 -3.17 -18.04 1.60
CA VAL A 318 -2.00 -17.66 0.77
C VAL A 318 -2.38 -16.66 -0.34
N ALA A 319 -3.50 -16.88 -1.03
CA ALA A 319 -3.98 -15.97 -2.07
C ALA A 319 -4.28 -14.55 -1.53
N GLN A 320 -4.83 -14.44 -0.31
CA GLN A 320 -5.09 -13.16 0.32
C GLN A 320 -3.79 -12.48 0.74
N ILE A 321 -2.84 -13.23 1.33
CA ILE A 321 -1.51 -12.71 1.69
C ILE A 321 -0.82 -12.16 0.44
N ALA A 322 -0.81 -12.93 -0.65
CA ALA A 322 -0.19 -12.52 -1.90
C ALA A 322 -0.83 -11.26 -2.49
N HIS A 323 -2.15 -11.14 -2.41
CA HIS A 323 -2.88 -9.94 -2.83
C HIS A 323 -2.50 -8.71 -1.99
N GLU A 324 -2.47 -8.84 -0.67
CA GLU A 324 -2.13 -7.74 0.25
C GLU A 324 -0.67 -7.29 0.10
N LEU A 325 0.24 -8.23 -0.19
CA LEU A 325 1.66 -7.96 -0.43
C LEU A 325 1.98 -7.57 -1.88
N GLY A 326 1.04 -7.75 -2.82
CA GLY A 326 1.22 -7.45 -4.23
C GLY A 326 2.28 -8.33 -4.90
N VAL A 327 2.32 -9.63 -4.56
CA VAL A 327 3.31 -10.59 -5.08
C VAL A 327 2.66 -11.73 -5.86
N GLU A 328 3.43 -12.33 -6.78
CA GLU A 328 3.00 -13.47 -7.60
C GLU A 328 3.30 -14.82 -6.95
N HIS A 329 4.23 -14.84 -5.98
CA HIS A 329 4.70 -16.07 -5.34
C HIS A 329 4.84 -15.89 -3.84
N ILE A 330 4.55 -16.96 -3.10
CA ILE A 330 4.77 -17.04 -1.66
C ILE A 330 5.73 -18.20 -1.38
N LEU A 331 6.78 -17.93 -0.62
CA LEU A 331 7.62 -18.94 0.00
C LEU A 331 7.21 -19.11 1.45
N GLU A 332 6.82 -20.31 1.84
CA GLU A 332 6.57 -20.68 3.22
C GLU A 332 7.43 -21.86 3.62
N GLY A 333 7.57 -22.09 4.90
CA GLY A 333 8.37 -23.21 5.37
C GLY A 333 8.28 -23.47 6.86
N SER A 334 9.01 -24.49 7.29
CA SER A 334 9.17 -24.84 8.70
C SER A 334 10.61 -25.21 9.04
N VAL A 335 10.97 -24.98 10.29
CA VAL A 335 12.31 -25.28 10.82
C VAL A 335 12.16 -26.15 12.06
N ARG A 336 12.92 -27.22 12.12
CA ARG A 336 13.06 -28.07 13.30
C ARG A 336 14.53 -28.24 13.65
N LYS A 337 14.95 -27.64 14.77
CA LYS A 337 16.30 -27.80 15.34
C LYS A 337 16.27 -28.92 16.38
N GLY A 338 17.24 -29.81 16.34
CA GLY A 338 17.42 -30.89 17.31
C GLY A 338 18.90 -31.19 17.53
N GLY A 339 19.47 -30.65 18.61
CA GLY A 339 20.91 -30.73 18.88
C GLY A 339 21.74 -30.03 17.78
N SER A 340 22.69 -30.75 17.19
CA SER A 340 23.52 -30.26 16.09
C SER A 340 22.86 -30.35 14.71
N ARG A 341 21.66 -30.91 14.59
CA ARG A 341 20.96 -31.10 13.31
C ARG A 341 19.83 -30.14 13.14
N ILE A 342 19.62 -29.74 11.87
CA ILE A 342 18.50 -28.90 11.45
C ILE A 342 17.76 -29.55 10.30
N ARG A 343 16.43 -29.49 10.38
CA ARG A 343 15.55 -29.84 9.27
C ARG A 343 14.77 -28.62 8.85
N ILE A 344 14.88 -28.26 7.58
CA ILE A 344 14.15 -27.16 6.97
C ILE A 344 13.27 -27.75 5.87
N THR A 345 12.00 -27.36 5.86
CA THR A 345 11.09 -27.60 4.73
C THR A 345 10.76 -26.23 4.12
N ALA A 346 10.89 -26.10 2.80
CA ALA A 346 10.56 -24.88 2.08
C ALA A 346 9.64 -25.22 0.91
N GLN A 347 8.64 -24.37 0.68
CA GLN A 347 7.61 -24.57 -0.35
C GLN A 347 7.33 -23.25 -1.06
N LEU A 348 7.39 -23.25 -2.40
CA LEU A 348 7.04 -22.10 -3.23
C LEU A 348 5.65 -22.31 -3.82
N ILE A 349 4.77 -21.35 -3.60
CA ILE A 349 3.35 -21.41 -3.97
C ILE A 349 3.05 -20.27 -4.95
N GLY A 350 2.34 -20.60 -6.05
CA GLY A 350 1.80 -19.61 -6.97
C GLY A 350 0.58 -18.91 -6.35
N ALA A 351 0.59 -17.57 -6.35
CA ALA A 351 -0.49 -16.78 -5.76
C ALA A 351 -1.81 -16.88 -6.52
N ALA A 352 -1.75 -17.11 -7.85
CA ALA A 352 -2.93 -17.10 -8.71
C ALA A 352 -3.83 -18.32 -8.52
N ASP A 353 -3.24 -19.46 -8.22
CA ASP A 353 -3.94 -20.76 -8.19
C ASP A 353 -3.76 -21.53 -6.86
N GLY A 354 -2.81 -21.07 -6.01
CA GLY A 354 -2.49 -21.72 -4.73
C GLY A 354 -1.74 -23.04 -4.86
N PHE A 355 -1.24 -23.39 -6.06
CA PHE A 355 -0.51 -24.63 -6.24
C PHE A 355 0.95 -24.50 -5.86
N HIS A 356 1.49 -25.60 -5.29
CA HIS A 356 2.90 -25.71 -4.99
C HIS A 356 3.69 -25.84 -6.30
N LEU A 357 4.52 -24.84 -6.59
CA LEU A 357 5.45 -24.85 -7.72
C LEU A 357 6.70 -25.65 -7.42
N TRP A 358 7.03 -25.71 -6.13
CA TRP A 358 8.19 -26.42 -5.61
C TRP A 358 8.04 -26.70 -4.12
N SER A 359 8.58 -27.84 -3.67
CA SER A 359 8.67 -28.22 -2.26
C SER A 359 9.89 -29.10 -2.05
N GLU A 360 10.71 -28.74 -1.07
CA GLU A 360 11.93 -29.49 -0.76
C GLU A 360 12.17 -29.52 0.74
N ARG A 361 12.87 -30.58 1.17
CA ARG A 361 13.26 -30.80 2.57
C ARG A 361 14.76 -30.96 2.68
N TYR A 362 15.36 -30.13 3.49
CA TYR A 362 16.78 -30.14 3.82
C TYR A 362 16.97 -30.72 5.22
N ASP A 363 17.80 -31.77 5.34
CA ASP A 363 18.20 -32.38 6.61
C ASP A 363 19.72 -32.33 6.67
N ARG A 364 20.26 -31.43 7.47
CA ARG A 364 21.69 -31.05 7.49
C ARG A 364 22.21 -30.91 8.91
N GLU A 365 23.53 -30.85 9.06
CA GLU A 365 24.14 -30.33 10.28
C GLU A 365 23.88 -28.82 10.41
N LEU A 366 23.77 -28.30 11.63
CA LEU A 366 23.51 -26.87 11.88
C LEU A 366 24.63 -26.00 11.29
N ALA A 367 25.84 -26.50 11.22
CA ALA A 367 26.97 -25.82 10.60
C ALA A 367 26.75 -25.50 9.11
N ASP A 368 25.91 -26.29 8.42
CA ASP A 368 25.62 -26.17 7.00
C ASP A 368 24.43 -25.24 6.69
N VAL A 369 23.90 -24.54 7.70
CA VAL A 369 22.68 -23.71 7.54
C VAL A 369 22.83 -22.66 6.44
N PHE A 370 24.00 -22.07 6.27
CA PHE A 370 24.26 -21.09 5.20
C PHE A 370 24.22 -21.70 3.81
N ALA A 371 24.75 -22.93 3.64
CA ALA A 371 24.65 -23.66 2.39
C ALA A 371 23.21 -23.97 2.03
N VAL A 372 22.35 -24.31 3.02
CA VAL A 372 20.92 -24.54 2.80
C VAL A 372 20.20 -23.26 2.37
N GLN A 373 20.53 -22.11 2.93
CA GLN A 373 19.97 -20.82 2.51
C GLN A 373 20.29 -20.53 1.04
N ASP A 374 21.54 -20.75 0.63
CA ASP A 374 21.97 -20.57 -0.75
C ASP A 374 21.29 -21.61 -1.68
N GLU A 375 21.18 -22.88 -1.28
CA GLU A 375 20.45 -23.91 -2.03
C GLU A 375 18.98 -23.53 -2.27
N ILE A 376 18.26 -23.03 -1.25
CA ILE A 376 16.89 -22.57 -1.38
C ILE A 376 16.80 -21.43 -2.38
N SER A 377 17.67 -20.43 -2.28
CA SER A 377 17.68 -19.26 -3.18
C SER A 377 17.95 -19.67 -4.63
N VAL A 378 18.92 -20.55 -4.87
CA VAL A 378 19.24 -21.09 -6.20
C VAL A 378 18.05 -21.87 -6.78
N SER A 379 17.38 -22.69 -5.96
CA SER A 379 16.21 -23.46 -6.39
C SER A 379 15.05 -22.57 -6.83
N ILE A 380 14.79 -21.48 -6.06
CA ILE A 380 13.76 -20.49 -6.41
C ILE A 380 14.09 -19.81 -7.74
N VAL A 381 15.36 -19.38 -7.92
CA VAL A 381 15.81 -18.78 -9.18
C VAL A 381 15.63 -19.72 -10.36
N ALA A 382 15.97 -21.01 -10.20
CA ALA A 382 15.82 -21.99 -11.26
C ALA A 382 14.36 -22.14 -11.72
N ILE A 383 13.40 -22.07 -10.79
CA ILE A 383 11.96 -22.16 -11.08
C ILE A 383 11.47 -20.89 -11.77
N LEU A 384 11.93 -19.72 -11.33
CA LEU A 384 11.56 -18.43 -11.88
C LEU A 384 12.39 -18.04 -13.11
N LYS A 385 13.34 -18.87 -13.54
CA LYS A 385 14.37 -18.59 -14.57
C LYS A 385 13.82 -18.10 -15.91
N ASN A 386 12.63 -18.54 -16.32
CA ASN A 386 11.99 -18.05 -17.55
C ASN A 386 11.58 -16.56 -17.46
N LYS A 387 11.59 -15.98 -16.26
CA LYS A 387 11.25 -14.58 -15.97
C LYS A 387 12.44 -13.76 -15.49
N LEU A 388 13.58 -14.39 -15.18
CA LEU A 388 14.80 -13.75 -14.68
C LEU A 388 15.93 -13.84 -15.70
N MET A 389 16.58 -12.71 -15.98
CA MET A 389 17.65 -12.62 -17.01
C MET A 389 19.05 -13.01 -16.51
N ALA A 390 19.26 -13.15 -15.19
CA ALA A 390 20.57 -13.52 -14.63
C ALA A 390 20.38 -14.30 -13.31
N GLY A 391 21.19 -15.31 -13.11
CA GLY A 391 21.29 -16.02 -11.84
C GLY A 391 22.11 -15.23 -10.81
N PRO A 392 22.10 -15.64 -9.53
CA PRO A 392 22.91 -14.99 -8.51
C PRO A 392 24.40 -15.19 -8.81
N GLU A 393 25.11 -14.13 -9.16
CA GLU A 393 26.56 -14.07 -9.10
C GLU A 393 26.95 -13.44 -7.75
N GLY A 394 27.40 -14.23 -6.82
CA GLY A 394 27.94 -13.74 -5.58
C GLY A 394 27.58 -14.63 -4.38
N GLY A 395 28.47 -15.56 -4.04
CA GLY A 395 28.49 -16.18 -2.73
C GLY A 395 28.76 -15.14 -1.64
N ARG A 396 28.37 -15.42 -0.38
CA ARG A 396 28.64 -14.57 0.78
C ARG A 396 30.15 -14.30 0.88
N SER A 397 30.53 -13.05 1.02
CA SER A 397 31.95 -12.68 1.19
C SER A 397 32.48 -13.08 2.58
N TYR A 398 31.60 -13.29 3.56
CA TYR A 398 31.94 -13.67 4.92
C TYR A 398 30.92 -14.65 5.49
N ILE A 399 31.42 -15.73 6.13
CA ILE A 399 30.59 -16.73 6.81
C ILE A 399 30.91 -16.66 8.31
N PRO A 400 30.01 -16.14 9.17
CA PRO A 400 30.23 -16.06 10.61
C PRO A 400 30.18 -17.46 11.25
N ASN A 401 30.81 -17.60 12.44
CA ASN A 401 30.61 -18.83 13.20
C ASN A 401 29.13 -18.95 13.68
N ILE A 402 28.65 -20.17 13.85
CA ILE A 402 27.24 -20.46 14.15
C ILE A 402 26.77 -19.80 15.45
N ALA A 403 27.58 -19.83 16.50
CA ALA A 403 27.18 -19.23 17.78
C ALA A 403 27.04 -17.71 17.69
N ALA A 404 27.94 -17.03 16.94
CA ALA A 404 27.82 -15.61 16.68
C ALA A 404 26.59 -15.28 15.84
N TYR A 405 26.30 -16.12 14.84
CA TYR A 405 25.12 -15.95 14.00
C TYR A 405 23.82 -16.13 14.78
N GLU A 406 23.70 -17.15 15.62
CA GLU A 406 22.54 -17.36 16.50
C GLU A 406 22.34 -16.16 17.46
N ALA A 407 23.40 -15.66 18.05
CA ALA A 407 23.34 -14.46 18.90
C ALA A 407 22.88 -13.23 18.12
N TYR A 408 23.36 -13.04 16.88
CA TYR A 408 22.92 -11.96 16.00
C TYR A 408 21.43 -12.05 15.67
N LEU A 409 20.92 -13.24 15.28
CA LEU A 409 19.49 -13.43 14.98
C LEU A 409 18.61 -13.14 16.21
N ASN A 410 19.07 -13.57 17.40
CA ASN A 410 18.36 -13.30 18.65
C ASN A 410 18.34 -11.78 18.96
N ALA A 411 19.44 -11.08 18.72
CA ALA A 411 19.52 -9.64 18.86
C ALA A 411 18.53 -8.90 17.95
N VAL A 412 18.47 -9.28 16.67
CA VAL A 412 17.52 -8.72 15.68
C VAL A 412 16.08 -8.99 16.10
N HIS A 413 15.75 -10.21 16.54
CA HIS A 413 14.41 -10.54 17.03
C HIS A 413 13.98 -9.62 18.19
N HIS A 414 14.82 -9.43 19.19
CA HIS A 414 14.53 -8.55 20.32
C HIS A 414 14.43 -7.08 19.93
N LEU A 415 15.26 -6.61 19.00
CA LEU A 415 15.23 -5.24 18.51
C LEU A 415 13.88 -4.88 17.84
N TRP A 416 13.33 -5.81 17.08
CA TRP A 416 12.06 -5.59 16.36
C TRP A 416 10.82 -5.82 17.23
N LYS A 417 10.91 -6.66 18.24
CA LYS A 417 9.78 -6.99 19.13
C LYS A 417 9.32 -5.80 19.97
N ARG A 418 10.20 -4.88 20.35
CA ARG A 418 9.95 -3.59 21.07
C ARG A 418 8.89 -3.64 22.17
N THR A 419 8.71 -4.78 22.86
CA THR A 419 7.60 -4.99 23.80
C THR A 419 7.88 -4.45 25.21
N SER A 420 9.16 -4.19 25.55
CA SER A 420 9.56 -3.70 26.87
C SER A 420 10.99 -3.13 26.85
N PRO A 421 11.39 -2.31 27.81
CA PRO A 421 12.78 -1.90 28.03
C PRO A 421 13.75 -3.09 28.10
N ASP A 422 13.35 -4.19 28.75
CA ASP A 422 14.15 -5.43 28.84
C ASP A 422 14.45 -6.05 27.48
N SER A 423 13.51 -5.95 26.52
CA SER A 423 13.72 -6.44 25.15
C SER A 423 14.83 -5.64 24.43
N PHE A 424 14.91 -4.33 24.67
CA PHE A 424 15.98 -3.49 24.14
C PHE A 424 17.34 -3.87 24.71
N GLU A 425 17.44 -4.06 26.03
CA GLU A 425 18.68 -4.43 26.69
C GLU A 425 19.18 -5.79 26.20
N LYS A 426 18.29 -6.77 26.09
CA LYS A 426 18.61 -8.09 25.52
C LYS A 426 19.13 -8.01 24.08
N SER A 427 18.56 -7.12 23.26
CA SER A 427 19.03 -6.90 21.90
C SER A 427 20.50 -6.45 21.89
N ARG A 428 20.86 -5.46 22.73
CA ARG A 428 22.23 -4.97 22.88
C ARG A 428 23.18 -6.08 23.30
N GLU A 429 22.84 -6.78 24.39
CA GLU A 429 23.66 -7.87 24.92
C GLU A 429 23.92 -8.96 23.88
N CYS A 430 22.90 -9.32 23.09
CA CYS A 430 23.03 -10.32 22.05
C CYS A 430 23.88 -9.84 20.87
N PHE A 431 23.81 -8.56 20.45
CA PHE A 431 24.71 -8.00 19.43
C PHE A 431 26.17 -7.98 19.94
N GLU A 432 26.40 -7.55 21.19
CA GLU A 432 27.73 -7.54 21.81
C GLU A 432 28.29 -8.98 21.92
N LEU A 433 27.44 -9.95 22.29
CA LEU A 433 27.83 -11.35 22.33
C LEU A 433 28.22 -11.86 20.93
N ALA A 434 27.43 -11.53 19.90
CA ALA A 434 27.73 -11.92 18.52
C ALA A 434 29.11 -11.38 18.06
N ALA A 435 29.36 -10.09 18.31
CA ALA A 435 30.62 -9.45 17.99
C ALA A 435 31.83 -10.02 18.79
N LYS A 436 31.57 -10.50 20.03
CA LYS A 436 32.58 -11.15 20.85
C LYS A 436 32.89 -12.57 20.38
N LEU A 437 31.85 -13.33 19.99
CA LEU A 437 32.01 -14.71 19.52
C LEU A 437 32.69 -14.77 18.15
N ASP A 438 32.49 -13.76 17.32
CA ASP A 438 33.13 -13.65 16.01
C ASP A 438 33.53 -12.19 15.72
N PRO A 439 34.76 -11.80 16.07
CA PRO A 439 35.22 -10.42 15.89
C PRO A 439 35.31 -9.92 14.45
N GLY A 440 35.25 -10.82 13.46
CA GLY A 440 35.19 -10.49 12.02
C GLY A 440 33.76 -10.25 11.48
N PHE A 441 32.73 -10.51 12.27
CA PHE A 441 31.36 -10.40 11.84
C PHE A 441 30.87 -8.95 11.94
N ALA A 442 30.70 -8.29 10.80
CA ALA A 442 30.39 -6.85 10.72
C ALA A 442 28.93 -6.50 11.09
N LEU A 443 27.95 -7.35 10.76
CA LEU A 443 26.52 -7.05 10.93
C LEU A 443 26.09 -6.78 12.38
N PRO A 444 26.61 -7.43 13.43
CA PRO A 444 26.32 -7.06 14.81
C PRO A 444 26.61 -5.58 15.13
N HIS A 445 27.64 -5.01 14.53
CA HIS A 445 28.00 -3.61 14.72
C HIS A 445 27.01 -2.66 14.01
N VAL A 446 26.45 -3.04 12.84
CA VAL A 446 25.34 -2.31 12.21
C VAL A 446 24.10 -2.36 13.11
N GLY A 447 23.82 -3.54 13.70
CA GLY A 447 22.74 -3.73 14.67
C GLY A 447 22.90 -2.84 15.91
N LEU A 448 24.12 -2.74 16.45
CA LEU A 448 24.43 -1.84 17.57
C LEU A 448 24.25 -0.35 17.20
N ALA A 449 24.64 0.07 15.99
CA ALA A 449 24.40 1.45 15.54
C ALA A 449 22.88 1.76 15.49
N THR A 450 22.07 0.80 14.98
CA THR A 450 20.60 0.88 14.98
C THR A 450 20.04 0.92 16.41
N TYR A 451 20.55 0.06 17.28
CA TYR A 451 20.15 0.03 18.70
C TYR A 451 20.41 1.38 19.38
N TYR A 452 21.64 1.92 19.28
CA TYR A 452 22.00 3.17 19.94
C TYR A 452 21.20 4.36 19.42
N HIS A 453 20.85 4.38 18.13
CA HIS A 453 19.94 5.38 17.58
C HIS A 453 18.55 5.31 18.24
N ILE A 454 17.92 4.13 18.27
CA ILE A 454 16.58 3.96 18.83
C ILE A 454 16.59 4.21 20.36
N ALA A 455 17.55 3.65 21.05
CA ALA A 455 17.66 3.78 22.50
C ALA A 455 17.86 5.24 22.96
N SER A 456 18.50 6.06 22.15
CA SER A 456 18.68 7.51 22.40
C SER A 456 17.37 8.29 22.42
N SER A 457 16.32 7.75 21.85
CA SER A 457 14.99 8.39 21.86
C SER A 457 14.22 8.13 23.15
N CYS A 458 14.59 7.06 23.94
CA CYS A 458 13.77 6.62 25.07
C CYS A 458 14.53 6.06 26.27
N VAL A 459 15.75 5.52 26.12
CA VAL A 459 16.43 4.72 27.17
C VAL A 459 17.73 5.34 27.65
N ILE A 460 18.58 5.85 26.73
CA ILE A 460 19.91 6.37 27.05
C ILE A 460 20.03 7.87 26.75
N ASP A 461 21.03 8.53 27.37
CA ASP A 461 21.34 9.94 27.03
C ASP A 461 21.70 10.04 25.53
N PRO A 462 21.02 10.91 24.74
CA PRO A 462 21.31 11.07 23.32
C PRO A 462 22.78 11.39 23.00
N ARG A 463 23.48 12.13 23.87
CA ARG A 463 24.91 12.45 23.72
C ARG A 463 25.77 11.17 23.76
N GLN A 464 25.45 10.25 24.67
CA GLN A 464 26.12 8.96 24.75
C GLN A 464 25.80 8.08 23.56
N GLY A 465 24.50 8.02 23.17
CA GLY A 465 24.03 7.22 22.06
C GLY A 465 24.67 7.59 20.71
N VAL A 466 24.85 8.89 20.45
CA VAL A 466 25.58 9.36 19.25
C VAL A 466 27.01 8.84 19.21
N VAL A 467 27.74 8.90 20.34
CA VAL A 467 29.14 8.44 20.40
C VAL A 467 29.23 6.94 20.16
N LEU A 468 28.42 6.16 20.87
CA LEU A 468 28.44 4.70 20.76
C LEU A 468 27.93 4.22 19.40
N GLY A 469 26.89 4.86 18.87
CA GLY A 469 26.36 4.53 17.55
C GLY A 469 27.36 4.80 16.41
N ARG A 470 28.09 5.92 16.47
CA ARG A 470 29.18 6.20 15.53
C ARG A 470 30.31 5.19 15.61
N GLN A 471 30.74 4.87 16.82
CA GLN A 471 31.79 3.87 17.03
C GLN A 471 31.37 2.51 16.44
N ALA A 472 30.13 2.11 16.68
CA ALA A 472 29.59 0.87 16.13
C ALA A 472 29.54 0.90 14.58
N ALA A 473 29.01 1.96 13.98
CA ALA A 473 28.95 2.09 12.52
C ALA A 473 30.37 2.16 11.88
N GLN A 474 31.33 2.83 12.52
CA GLN A 474 32.72 2.87 12.07
C GLN A 474 33.35 1.47 12.16
N LYS A 475 33.12 0.75 13.25
CA LYS A 475 33.63 -0.61 13.43
C LYS A 475 33.07 -1.56 12.37
N ALA A 476 31.79 -1.44 12.02
CA ALA A 476 31.21 -2.21 10.93
C ALA A 476 31.95 -1.97 9.60
N LEU A 477 32.29 -0.71 9.27
CA LEU A 477 33.01 -0.36 8.04
C LEU A 477 34.50 -0.76 8.07
N GLU A 478 35.13 -0.86 9.23
CA GLU A 478 36.45 -1.43 9.35
C GLU A 478 36.48 -2.91 8.98
N LEU A 479 35.42 -3.63 9.31
CA LEU A 479 35.29 -5.06 9.03
C LEU A 479 34.78 -5.33 7.59
N ASP A 480 33.82 -4.53 7.15
CA ASP A 480 33.30 -4.57 5.78
C ASP A 480 32.96 -3.15 5.31
N SER A 481 33.88 -2.56 4.55
CA SER A 481 33.72 -1.20 3.98
C SER A 481 32.60 -1.09 2.96
N SER A 482 31.95 -2.20 2.61
CA SER A 482 30.92 -2.26 1.59
C SER A 482 29.49 -2.10 2.14
N LEU A 483 29.28 -2.08 3.45
CA LEU A 483 27.97 -2.08 4.09
C LEU A 483 27.24 -0.74 3.91
N PRO A 484 26.17 -0.67 3.10
CA PRO A 484 25.46 0.58 2.84
C PRO A 484 24.73 1.12 4.08
N GLU A 485 24.22 0.24 4.94
CA GLU A 485 23.54 0.62 6.18
C GLU A 485 24.49 1.30 7.17
N ALA A 486 25.75 0.87 7.26
CA ALA A 486 26.72 1.51 8.13
C ALA A 486 27.08 2.93 7.66
N HIS A 487 27.19 3.14 6.34
CA HIS A 487 27.33 4.49 5.78
C HIS A 487 26.10 5.35 6.07
N ALA A 488 24.87 4.81 5.90
CA ALA A 488 23.64 5.54 6.21
C ALA A 488 23.58 5.99 7.67
N TRP A 489 23.96 5.12 8.62
CA TRP A 489 24.01 5.47 10.04
C TRP A 489 25.01 6.59 10.33
N LEU A 490 26.20 6.55 9.74
CA LEU A 490 27.14 7.67 9.87
C LEU A 490 26.60 8.97 9.32
N GLY A 491 25.87 8.92 8.19
CA GLY A 491 25.17 10.08 7.63
C GLY A 491 24.10 10.62 8.57
N ILE A 492 23.31 9.74 9.18
CA ILE A 492 22.27 10.12 10.16
C ILE A 492 22.88 10.78 11.38
N PHE A 493 23.94 10.21 11.94
CA PHE A 493 24.63 10.82 13.10
C PHE A 493 25.30 12.16 12.75
N ALA A 494 25.73 12.36 11.50
CA ALA A 494 26.25 13.66 11.04
C ALA A 494 25.12 14.72 11.02
N VAL A 495 23.94 14.37 10.52
CA VAL A 495 22.76 15.27 10.58
C VAL A 495 22.32 15.53 12.01
N TRP A 496 22.16 14.47 12.79
CA TRP A 496 21.56 14.54 14.10
C TRP A 496 22.42 15.32 15.11
N ALA A 497 23.70 14.99 15.18
CA ALA A 497 24.55 15.49 16.26
C ALA A 497 25.36 16.74 15.90
N ASP A 498 25.72 16.89 14.63
CA ASP A 498 26.66 17.92 14.19
C ASP A 498 26.07 18.87 13.17
N PHE A 499 24.89 18.57 12.62
CA PHE A 499 24.29 19.30 11.50
C PHE A 499 25.27 19.45 10.33
N ASP A 500 26.07 18.38 10.08
CA ASP A 500 26.98 18.31 8.94
C ASP A 500 26.26 17.70 7.73
N TRP A 501 25.55 18.56 7.03
CA TRP A 501 24.75 18.23 5.85
C TRP A 501 25.59 17.68 4.69
N LYS A 502 26.86 18.16 4.54
CA LYS A 502 27.75 17.72 3.47
C LYS A 502 28.26 16.30 3.69
N GLU A 503 28.71 16.02 4.90
CA GLU A 503 29.15 14.65 5.25
C GLU A 503 27.97 13.68 5.16
N ALA A 504 26.78 14.08 5.60
CA ALA A 504 25.60 13.25 5.48
C ALA A 504 25.28 12.90 4.01
N GLN A 505 25.29 13.89 3.10
CA GLN A 505 25.07 13.64 1.67
C GLN A 505 26.12 12.66 1.13
N ARG A 506 27.40 12.93 1.40
CA ARG A 506 28.50 12.06 0.97
C ARG A 506 28.32 10.61 1.43
N ARG A 507 27.87 10.39 2.66
CA ARG A 507 27.62 9.07 3.22
C ARG A 507 26.45 8.38 2.54
N PHE A 508 25.36 9.10 2.30
CA PHE A 508 24.23 8.55 1.57
C PHE A 508 24.56 8.26 0.10
N ASP A 509 25.36 9.09 -0.58
CA ASP A 509 25.81 8.83 -1.95
C ASP A 509 26.59 7.51 -2.03
N ILE A 510 27.49 7.24 -1.07
CA ILE A 510 28.20 5.96 -0.97
C ILE A 510 27.22 4.81 -0.73
N ALA A 511 26.27 4.97 0.21
CA ALA A 511 25.31 3.93 0.50
C ALA A 511 24.43 3.59 -0.72
N PHE A 512 24.04 4.58 -1.53
CA PHE A 512 23.22 4.41 -2.73
C PHE A 512 23.98 3.95 -3.98
N SER A 513 25.32 4.00 -3.95
CA SER A 513 26.16 3.53 -5.07
C SER A 513 26.04 2.01 -5.28
N ARG A 514 25.58 1.28 -4.29
CA ARG A 514 25.36 -0.16 -4.34
C ARG A 514 23.91 -0.49 -4.70
N GLN A 515 23.76 -1.51 -5.52
CA GLN A 515 22.46 -2.02 -5.94
C GLN A 515 22.29 -3.48 -5.54
N PRO A 516 21.09 -3.93 -5.18
CA PRO A 516 19.86 -3.15 -5.04
C PRO A 516 19.84 -2.27 -3.78
N VAL A 517 19.16 -1.12 -3.84
CA VAL A 517 18.98 -0.23 -2.68
C VAL A 517 17.81 -0.74 -1.84
N SER A 518 18.06 -1.10 -0.58
CA SER A 518 17.02 -1.64 0.31
C SER A 518 15.92 -0.61 0.64
N PRO A 519 14.67 -1.06 0.90
CA PRO A 519 13.57 -0.20 1.35
C PRO A 519 13.93 0.62 2.60
N THR A 520 14.64 -0.01 3.55
CA THR A 520 15.13 0.64 4.77
C THR A 520 16.08 1.79 4.44
N LEU A 521 17.03 1.59 3.53
CA LEU A 521 17.97 2.65 3.13
C LEU A 521 17.24 3.82 2.47
N ARG A 522 16.24 3.56 1.61
CA ARG A 522 15.39 4.59 1.01
C ARG A 522 14.64 5.39 2.08
N HIS A 523 14.06 4.70 3.07
CA HIS A 523 13.38 5.33 4.19
C HIS A 523 14.35 6.22 5.00
N LEU A 524 15.51 5.70 5.39
CA LEU A 524 16.52 6.45 6.15
C LEU A 524 16.94 7.72 5.40
N TYR A 525 17.21 7.63 4.11
CA TYR A 525 17.60 8.78 3.28
C TYR A 525 16.48 9.82 3.18
N GLY A 526 15.25 9.40 2.87
CA GLY A 526 14.08 10.28 2.76
C GLY A 526 13.76 10.97 4.07
N TYR A 527 13.72 10.17 5.17
CA TYR A 527 13.26 10.65 6.47
C TYR A 527 14.30 11.51 7.20
N PHE A 528 15.56 11.09 7.21
CA PHE A 528 16.60 11.74 8.01
C PHE A 528 17.40 12.80 7.24
N TYR A 529 17.38 12.81 5.92
CA TYR A 529 18.15 13.74 5.12
C TYR A 529 17.30 14.57 4.15
N LEU A 530 16.75 13.97 3.09
CA LEU A 530 16.13 14.71 1.97
C LEU A 530 15.07 15.72 2.42
N ARG A 531 14.20 15.32 3.31
CA ARG A 531 13.15 16.18 3.84
C ARG A 531 13.70 17.43 4.54
N LYS A 532 14.82 17.30 5.25
CA LYS A 532 15.43 18.36 6.05
C LYS A 532 16.17 19.38 5.20
N VAL A 533 16.73 18.93 4.09
CA VAL A 533 17.44 19.78 3.13
C VAL A 533 16.52 20.38 2.06
N GLY A 534 15.20 20.34 2.25
CA GLY A 534 14.22 20.96 1.33
C GLY A 534 13.85 20.11 0.11
N ARG A 535 14.42 18.90 -0.05
CA ARG A 535 14.14 17.97 -1.16
C ARG A 535 12.95 17.05 -0.83
N ALA A 536 11.84 17.64 -0.37
CA ALA A 536 10.69 16.91 0.15
C ALA A 536 10.01 16.02 -0.91
N LEU A 537 9.92 16.44 -2.17
CA LEU A 537 9.33 15.64 -3.26
C LEU A 537 10.18 14.40 -3.56
N GLU A 538 11.50 14.50 -3.48
CA GLU A 538 12.37 13.33 -3.63
C GLU A 538 12.23 12.37 -2.44
N ALA A 539 12.06 12.91 -1.22
CA ALA A 539 11.76 12.09 -0.05
C ALA A 539 10.46 11.30 -0.23
N VAL A 540 9.40 11.94 -0.78
CA VAL A 540 8.14 11.26 -1.14
C VAL A 540 8.38 10.12 -2.13
N ASP A 541 9.19 10.35 -3.20
CA ASP A 541 9.52 9.31 -4.18
C ASP A 541 10.28 8.14 -3.53
N GLN A 542 11.27 8.41 -2.68
CA GLN A 542 12.00 7.36 -1.98
C GLN A 542 11.09 6.53 -1.07
N HIS A 543 10.17 7.16 -0.32
CA HIS A 543 9.22 6.42 0.52
C HIS A 543 8.20 5.63 -0.30
N ARG A 544 7.71 6.14 -1.42
CA ARG A 544 6.81 5.39 -2.31
C ARG A 544 7.50 4.14 -2.87
N ARG A 545 8.75 4.27 -3.34
CA ARG A 545 9.54 3.11 -3.80
C ARG A 545 9.81 2.12 -2.67
N ALA A 546 10.07 2.60 -1.46
CA ALA A 546 10.23 1.72 -0.30
C ALA A 546 8.94 0.94 -0.01
N LEU A 547 7.78 1.59 -0.09
CA LEU A 547 6.47 0.97 0.13
C LEU A 547 6.01 0.06 -1.03
N GLU A 548 6.61 0.15 -2.22
CA GLU A 548 6.40 -0.84 -3.28
C GLU A 548 6.98 -2.22 -2.89
N GLU A 549 8.05 -2.24 -2.09
CA GLU A 549 8.72 -3.46 -1.63
C GLU A 549 8.28 -3.86 -0.21
N ASP A 550 7.86 -2.89 0.63
CA ASP A 550 7.42 -3.11 2.02
C ASP A 550 6.05 -2.44 2.30
N PRO A 551 4.96 -2.90 1.66
CA PRO A 551 3.68 -2.18 1.60
C PRO A 551 2.96 -2.03 2.95
N LEU A 552 3.23 -2.89 3.94
CA LEU A 552 2.60 -2.86 5.27
C LEU A 552 3.48 -2.23 6.35
N ASN A 553 4.63 -1.65 5.99
CA ASN A 553 5.54 -1.02 6.95
C ASN A 553 5.01 0.33 7.43
N LEU A 554 4.53 0.35 8.67
CA LEU A 554 3.93 1.55 9.27
C LEU A 554 4.94 2.68 9.46
N ILE A 555 6.21 2.37 9.73
CA ILE A 555 7.27 3.38 9.90
C ILE A 555 7.57 4.08 8.56
N MET A 556 7.63 3.33 7.47
CA MET A 556 7.82 3.90 6.12
C MET A 556 6.60 4.73 5.69
N ARG A 557 5.38 4.34 6.09
CA ARG A 557 4.17 5.15 5.88
C ARG A 557 4.21 6.45 6.69
N VAL A 558 4.68 6.43 7.94
CA VAL A 558 4.95 7.66 8.70
C VAL A 558 5.95 8.53 7.94
N GLY A 559 7.04 7.94 7.42
CA GLY A 559 8.01 8.64 6.60
C GLY A 559 7.39 9.30 5.38
N LEU A 560 6.50 8.58 4.68
CA LEU A 560 5.75 9.12 3.54
C LEU A 560 4.84 10.28 3.98
N ALA A 561 4.03 10.10 5.02
CA ALA A 561 3.12 11.13 5.51
C ALA A 561 3.86 12.43 5.90
N VAL A 562 4.95 12.31 6.65
CA VAL A 562 5.77 13.47 7.05
C VAL A 562 6.43 14.14 5.84
N SER A 563 6.88 13.36 4.85
CA SER A 563 7.46 13.91 3.61
C SER A 563 6.42 14.61 2.75
N LEU A 564 5.18 14.09 2.69
CA LEU A 564 4.05 14.72 2.01
C LEU A 564 3.69 16.06 2.68
N THR A 565 3.64 16.11 4.02
CA THR A 565 3.45 17.39 4.76
C THR A 565 4.56 18.38 4.43
N ALA A 566 5.82 17.94 4.41
CA ALA A 566 6.95 18.79 4.05
C ALA A 566 6.88 19.29 2.59
N ALA A 567 6.25 18.54 1.70
CA ALA A 567 6.01 18.90 0.30
C ALA A 567 4.73 19.73 0.08
N GLY A 568 3.98 20.08 1.14
CA GLY A 568 2.72 20.84 1.06
C GLY A 568 1.52 20.01 0.55
N LYS A 569 1.62 18.66 0.55
CA LYS A 569 0.59 17.72 0.09
C LYS A 569 -0.20 17.17 1.27
N ASP A 570 -0.86 18.06 1.99
CA ASP A 570 -1.44 17.73 3.31
C ASP A 570 -2.61 16.74 3.25
N GLU A 571 -3.44 16.79 2.20
CA GLU A 571 -4.54 15.83 2.02
C GLU A 571 -4.00 14.40 1.83
N GLU A 572 -2.96 14.23 1.01
CA GLU A 572 -2.29 12.95 0.81
C GLU A 572 -1.64 12.47 2.13
N ALA A 573 -1.02 13.39 2.90
CA ALA A 573 -0.42 13.09 4.19
C ALA A 573 -1.44 12.59 5.23
N LEU A 574 -2.61 13.25 5.31
CA LEU A 574 -3.70 12.83 6.19
C LEU A 574 -4.29 11.49 5.77
N ALA A 575 -4.43 11.22 4.47
CA ALA A 575 -4.88 9.94 3.97
C ALA A 575 -3.92 8.81 4.38
N GLU A 576 -2.59 9.03 4.28
CA GLU A 576 -1.60 8.05 4.75
C GLU A 576 -1.66 7.85 6.27
N ALA A 577 -1.84 8.92 7.07
CA ALA A 577 -1.98 8.80 8.51
C ALA A 577 -3.23 7.99 8.91
N ARG A 578 -4.37 8.20 8.24
CA ARG A 578 -5.57 7.38 8.43
C ARG A 578 -5.34 5.93 8.00
N ARG A 579 -4.63 5.72 6.89
CA ARG A 579 -4.27 4.37 6.43
C ARG A 579 -3.43 3.60 7.44
N ILE A 580 -2.53 4.28 8.17
CA ILE A 580 -1.78 3.66 9.27
C ILE A 580 -2.74 3.16 10.36
N LEU A 581 -3.75 3.96 10.75
CA LEU A 581 -4.74 3.56 11.76
C LEU A 581 -5.68 2.44 11.31
N GLU A 582 -5.95 2.31 10.01
CA GLU A 582 -6.66 1.14 9.47
C GLU A 582 -5.85 -0.15 9.64
N LEU A 583 -4.52 -0.08 9.52
CA LEU A 583 -3.61 -1.21 9.68
C LEU A 583 -3.32 -1.53 11.15
N ASP A 584 -3.13 -0.50 11.98
CA ASP A 584 -2.94 -0.62 13.43
C ASP A 584 -3.60 0.55 14.16
N PRO A 585 -4.81 0.36 14.74
CA PRO A 585 -5.53 1.38 15.47
C PRO A 585 -4.82 1.92 16.73
N ASN A 586 -3.75 1.27 17.19
CA ASN A 586 -2.99 1.67 18.37
C ASN A 586 -1.63 2.32 18.02
N PHE A 587 -1.38 2.64 16.76
CA PHE A 587 -0.10 3.18 16.31
C PHE A 587 0.02 4.68 16.66
N VAL A 588 0.69 4.99 17.76
CA VAL A 588 0.76 6.33 18.37
C VAL A 588 1.27 7.42 17.42
N ALA A 589 2.24 7.12 16.56
CA ALA A 589 2.79 8.11 15.61
C ALA A 589 1.74 8.63 14.61
N ALA A 590 0.75 7.82 14.24
CA ALA A 590 -0.34 8.29 13.37
C ALA A 590 -1.23 9.31 14.07
N TYR A 591 -1.52 9.10 15.36
CA TYR A 591 -2.26 10.09 16.17
C TYR A 591 -1.47 11.39 16.32
N THR A 592 -0.14 11.31 16.48
CA THR A 592 0.72 12.50 16.51
C THR A 592 0.61 13.26 15.20
N LEU A 593 0.70 12.58 14.04
CA LEU A 593 0.58 13.22 12.72
C LEU A 593 -0.78 13.89 12.51
N LEU A 594 -1.86 13.22 12.88
CA LEU A 594 -3.23 13.75 12.77
C LEU A 594 -3.45 14.95 13.70
N ALA A 595 -2.95 14.89 14.94
CA ALA A 595 -3.07 15.96 15.90
C ALA A 595 -2.18 17.18 15.54
N LEU A 596 -1.00 16.99 14.98
CA LEU A 596 -0.11 18.06 14.51
C LEU A 596 -0.68 18.86 13.32
N ASN A 597 -1.65 18.31 12.62
CA ASN A 597 -2.30 18.98 11.46
C ASN A 597 -3.39 19.99 11.89
N VAL A 598 -3.28 20.51 13.11
CA VAL A 598 -4.16 21.52 13.75
C VAL A 598 -4.43 22.74 12.87
N THR A 599 -3.49 23.14 12.00
CA THR A 599 -3.67 24.31 11.15
C THR A 599 -4.72 24.10 10.05
N LYS A 600 -5.17 22.85 9.84
CA LYS A 600 -6.08 22.45 8.76
C LYS A 600 -7.26 21.59 9.20
N ALA A 601 -7.15 20.86 10.33
CA ALA A 601 -8.27 20.15 10.93
C ALA A 601 -9.00 21.02 11.96
N PRO A 602 -10.32 20.83 12.17
CA PRO A 602 -11.04 21.48 13.27
C PRO A 602 -10.38 21.14 14.62
N LEU A 603 -10.21 22.14 15.49
CA LEU A 603 -9.61 21.95 16.82
C LEU A 603 -10.18 20.77 17.61
N PRO A 604 -11.51 20.51 17.63
CA PRO A 604 -12.06 19.36 18.34
C PRO A 604 -11.58 18.01 17.81
N GLU A 605 -11.37 17.88 16.50
CA GLU A 605 -10.86 16.65 15.88
C GLU A 605 -9.39 16.43 16.25
N ALA A 606 -8.56 17.47 16.14
CA ALA A 606 -7.15 17.41 16.52
C ALA A 606 -6.97 17.07 18.01
N LEU A 607 -7.81 17.65 18.88
CA LEU A 607 -7.82 17.36 20.31
C LEU A 607 -8.17 15.90 20.57
N ALA A 608 -9.20 15.36 19.90
CA ALA A 608 -9.59 13.95 20.04
C ALA A 608 -8.45 12.99 19.64
N TYR A 609 -7.72 13.29 18.57
CA TYR A 609 -6.54 12.51 18.18
C TYR A 609 -5.42 12.61 19.22
N ALA A 610 -5.14 13.81 19.73
CA ALA A 610 -4.12 14.01 20.78
C ALA A 610 -4.47 13.26 22.07
N GLU A 611 -5.72 13.31 22.52
CA GLU A 611 -6.20 12.57 23.68
C GLU A 611 -6.06 11.05 23.49
N LYS A 612 -6.46 10.55 22.34
CA LYS A 612 -6.30 9.12 22.05
C LYS A 612 -4.83 8.72 22.02
N GLY A 613 -3.98 9.49 21.34
CA GLY A 613 -2.54 9.25 21.31
C GLY A 613 -1.89 9.27 22.68
N PHE A 614 -2.27 10.24 23.54
CA PHE A 614 -1.80 10.33 24.92
C PHE A 614 -2.30 9.16 25.78
N SER A 615 -3.55 8.73 25.61
CA SER A 615 -4.09 7.56 26.33
C SER A 615 -3.33 6.27 26.01
N LEU A 616 -2.80 6.14 24.80
CA LEU A 616 -1.99 4.98 24.36
C LEU A 616 -0.54 5.07 24.83
N ALA A 617 0.00 6.29 24.98
CA ALA A 617 1.39 6.53 25.37
C ALA A 617 1.52 7.71 26.34
N PRO A 618 1.01 7.60 27.58
CA PRO A 618 1.04 8.69 28.56
C PRO A 618 2.45 9.02 29.03
N TRP A 619 3.39 8.13 28.82
CA TRP A 619 4.82 8.30 29.10
C TRP A 619 5.57 9.10 28.02
N ASN A 620 4.93 9.39 26.88
CA ASN A 620 5.57 10.09 25.76
C ASN A 620 5.50 11.61 25.94
N PRO A 621 6.63 12.31 26.18
CA PRO A 621 6.64 13.75 26.41
C PRO A 621 6.06 14.56 25.24
N ILE A 622 6.31 14.12 24.00
CA ILE A 622 5.83 14.81 22.78
C ILE A 622 4.30 14.85 22.75
N MET A 623 3.66 13.72 23.08
CA MET A 623 2.19 13.67 23.16
C MET A 623 1.65 14.54 24.27
N ALA A 624 2.32 14.60 25.43
CA ALA A 624 1.93 15.46 26.53
C ALA A 624 2.01 16.96 26.16
N GLY A 625 3.11 17.38 25.54
CA GLY A 625 3.29 18.77 25.08
C GLY A 625 2.30 19.17 23.99
N LEU A 626 2.03 18.27 23.03
CA LEU A 626 1.05 18.46 21.98
C LEU A 626 -0.37 18.60 22.55
N LEU A 627 -0.79 17.66 23.40
CA LEU A 627 -2.09 17.68 24.04
C LEU A 627 -2.26 18.94 24.90
N ALA A 628 -1.26 19.30 25.71
CA ALA A 628 -1.30 20.52 26.52
C ALA A 628 -1.49 21.80 25.69
N GLY A 629 -0.78 21.93 24.56
CA GLY A 629 -0.94 23.07 23.66
C GLY A 629 -2.34 23.15 23.05
N LEU A 630 -2.94 21.99 22.68
CA LEU A 630 -4.30 21.92 22.16
C LEU A 630 -5.37 22.22 23.21
N LEU A 631 -5.16 21.78 24.46
CA LEU A 631 -6.03 22.08 25.60
C LEU A 631 -6.06 23.58 25.90
N VAL A 632 -4.91 24.28 25.84
CA VAL A 632 -4.89 25.73 25.97
C VAL A 632 -5.75 26.41 24.90
N LYS A 633 -5.61 25.97 23.64
CA LYS A 633 -6.44 26.47 22.51
C LYS A 633 -7.92 26.19 22.66
N SER A 634 -8.29 25.11 23.32
CA SER A 634 -9.69 24.77 23.59
C SER A 634 -10.25 25.45 24.84
N GLY A 635 -9.43 26.17 25.65
CA GLY A 635 -9.82 26.85 26.85
C GLY A 635 -9.62 26.05 28.15
N ASP A 636 -9.09 24.81 28.07
CA ASP A 636 -8.81 23.96 29.24
C ASP A 636 -7.36 24.15 29.72
N GLY A 637 -7.08 25.34 30.27
CA GLY A 637 -5.74 25.70 30.74
C GLY A 637 -5.30 24.96 32.01
N GLU A 638 -6.23 24.52 32.84
CA GLU A 638 -5.94 23.84 34.12
C GLU A 638 -5.33 22.45 33.81
N ARG A 639 -5.99 21.67 33.01
CA ARG A 639 -5.52 20.34 32.58
C ARG A 639 -4.22 20.42 31.75
N ALA A 640 -4.07 21.46 30.93
CA ALA A 640 -2.83 21.73 30.20
C ALA A 640 -1.66 21.97 31.18
N ALA A 641 -1.86 22.77 32.25
CA ALA A 641 -0.84 23.04 33.24
C ALA A 641 -0.41 21.79 34.00
N GLU A 642 -1.34 20.88 34.32
CA GLU A 642 -1.02 19.58 34.93
C GLU A 642 -0.11 18.72 34.05
N LEU A 643 -0.42 18.62 32.75
CA LEU A 643 0.40 17.87 31.78
C LEU A 643 1.82 18.45 31.66
N ILE A 644 1.93 19.77 31.58
CA ILE A 644 3.21 20.48 31.52
C ILE A 644 4.00 20.32 32.81
N ALA A 645 3.37 20.39 33.99
CA ALA A 645 4.01 20.13 35.28
C ALA A 645 4.57 18.70 35.35
N GLY A 646 3.87 17.73 34.76
CA GLY A 646 4.30 16.34 34.64
C GLY A 646 5.60 16.13 33.84
N LEU A 647 5.97 17.08 32.98
CA LEU A 647 7.24 17.06 32.24
C LEU A 647 8.45 17.51 33.05
N GLY A 648 8.22 18.02 34.28
CA GLY A 648 9.26 18.47 35.20
C GLY A 648 10.05 19.68 34.71
N ASP A 649 11.36 19.67 34.98
CA ASP A 649 12.28 20.77 34.65
C ASP A 649 12.90 20.68 33.23
N GLY A 650 12.40 19.76 32.40
CA GLY A 650 12.89 19.57 31.03
C GLY A 650 14.16 18.71 30.92
N ARG A 651 14.57 18.02 31.98
CA ARG A 651 15.75 17.12 31.92
C ARG A 651 15.42 15.76 31.32
N VAL A 652 14.15 15.37 31.34
CA VAL A 652 13.70 14.11 30.73
C VAL A 652 13.91 14.19 29.22
N ASN A 653 14.41 13.12 28.64
CA ASN A 653 14.62 13.06 27.18
C ASN A 653 13.31 13.31 26.42
N GLY A 654 13.34 14.22 25.46
CA GLY A 654 12.17 14.67 24.70
C GLY A 654 11.35 15.80 25.36
N ALA A 655 11.47 16.05 26.66
CA ALA A 655 10.71 17.10 27.33
C ALA A 655 11.00 18.51 26.78
N PRO A 656 12.24 18.92 26.46
CA PRO A 656 12.47 20.24 25.87
C PRO A 656 11.73 20.44 24.55
N VAL A 657 11.63 19.40 23.72
CA VAL A 657 10.88 19.48 22.46
C VAL A 657 9.37 19.52 22.72
N ALA A 658 8.89 18.80 23.72
CA ALA A 658 7.49 18.87 24.16
C ALA A 658 7.11 20.29 24.62
N PHE A 659 7.94 20.94 25.42
CA PHE A 659 7.77 22.35 25.81
C PHE A 659 7.80 23.27 24.58
N ALA A 660 8.73 23.06 23.64
CA ALA A 660 8.80 23.85 22.41
C ALA A 660 7.49 23.74 21.59
N ILE A 661 6.95 22.53 21.41
CA ILE A 661 5.68 22.29 20.70
C ILE A 661 4.52 22.96 21.44
N HIS A 662 4.44 22.81 22.76
CA HIS A 662 3.42 23.46 23.58
C HIS A 662 3.43 24.98 23.38
N HIS A 663 4.60 25.62 23.51
CA HIS A 663 4.73 27.07 23.35
C HIS A 663 4.45 27.54 21.91
N LEU A 664 4.83 26.75 20.87
CA LEU A 664 4.45 27.04 19.49
C LEU A 664 2.93 27.02 19.28
N LEU A 665 2.24 26.07 19.88
CA LEU A 665 0.78 26.00 19.84
C LEU A 665 0.13 27.15 20.62
N CYS A 666 0.76 27.63 21.68
CA CYS A 666 0.32 28.79 22.47
C CYS A 666 0.76 30.14 21.83
N GLU A 667 1.39 30.13 20.66
CA GLU A 667 1.90 31.32 19.96
C GLU A 667 3.01 32.08 20.71
N GLU A 668 3.66 31.42 21.66
CA GLU A 668 4.76 31.93 22.50
C GLU A 668 6.13 31.59 21.86
N VAL A 669 6.40 32.14 20.69
CA VAL A 669 7.49 31.70 19.80
C VAL A 669 8.89 31.83 20.43
N ASP A 670 9.15 32.87 21.21
CA ASP A 670 10.46 33.09 21.85
C ASP A 670 10.72 32.07 22.97
N LYS A 671 9.69 31.67 23.73
CA LYS A 671 9.81 30.59 24.69
C LYS A 671 10.05 29.25 24.00
N ALA A 672 9.36 29.01 22.88
CA ALA A 672 9.58 27.80 22.08
C ALA A 672 11.03 27.76 21.56
N ALA A 673 11.58 28.87 21.13
CA ALA A 673 12.97 28.95 20.70
C ALA A 673 13.96 28.67 21.85
N GLU A 674 13.68 29.17 23.06
CA GLU A 674 14.50 28.88 24.26
C GLU A 674 14.51 27.37 24.57
N TRP A 675 13.36 26.72 24.52
CA TRP A 675 13.29 25.28 24.73
C TRP A 675 13.94 24.49 23.60
N THR A 676 13.92 25.01 22.37
CA THR A 676 14.65 24.44 21.25
C THR A 676 16.16 24.50 21.48
N GLU A 677 16.69 25.58 22.03
CA GLU A 677 18.11 25.69 22.44
C GLU A 677 18.50 24.62 23.45
N ARG A 678 17.67 24.40 24.47
CA ARG A 678 17.89 23.34 25.47
C ARG A 678 17.84 21.94 24.84
N ALA A 679 16.92 21.71 23.91
CA ALA A 679 16.88 20.44 23.17
C ALA A 679 18.13 20.20 22.31
N LEU A 680 18.70 21.25 21.71
CA LEU A 680 19.97 21.18 20.99
C LEU A 680 21.15 20.85 21.91
N GLU A 681 21.19 21.43 23.13
CA GLU A 681 22.22 21.11 24.13
C GLU A 681 22.16 19.66 24.60
N GLN A 682 20.97 19.08 24.67
CA GLN A 682 20.79 17.67 24.96
C GLN A 682 21.08 16.75 23.77
N LYS A 683 21.42 17.30 22.60
CA LYS A 683 21.56 16.52 21.35
C LYS A 683 20.28 15.73 21.03
N SER A 684 19.10 16.29 21.33
CA SER A 684 17.84 15.62 21.05
C SER A 684 17.61 15.51 19.54
N GLU A 685 17.46 14.28 19.07
CA GLU A 685 17.15 14.01 17.65
C GLU A 685 15.82 14.65 17.21
N MET A 686 14.87 14.75 18.17
CA MET A 686 13.55 15.32 17.93
C MET A 686 13.57 16.76 17.41
N VAL A 687 14.64 17.54 17.67
CA VAL A 687 14.82 18.87 17.06
C VAL A 687 14.82 18.76 15.55
N SER A 688 15.67 17.89 15.00
CA SER A 688 15.77 17.69 13.56
C SER A 688 14.56 16.96 12.98
N MET A 689 13.88 16.11 13.75
CA MET A 689 12.73 15.35 13.30
C MET A 689 11.43 16.17 13.24
N LEU A 690 11.21 17.03 14.21
CA LEU A 690 9.96 17.79 14.36
C LEU A 690 10.16 19.26 14.05
N LEU A 691 11.05 19.93 14.75
CA LEU A 691 11.13 21.40 14.73
C LEU A 691 11.71 21.98 13.42
N LEU A 692 12.48 21.20 12.66
CA LEU A 692 12.97 21.60 11.32
C LEU A 692 11.99 21.29 10.19
N THR A 693 10.78 20.86 10.48
CA THR A 693 9.76 20.57 9.47
C THR A 693 8.61 21.58 9.51
N PRO A 694 7.97 21.88 8.36
CA PRO A 694 6.73 22.64 8.37
C PRO A 694 5.64 21.95 9.19
N PRO A 695 4.76 22.69 9.89
CA PRO A 695 4.75 24.16 9.98
C PRO A 695 5.71 24.74 11.03
N TRP A 696 6.29 23.92 11.90
CA TRP A 696 7.05 24.34 13.10
C TRP A 696 8.25 25.20 12.76
N LYS A 697 9.00 24.84 11.70
CA LYS A 697 10.13 25.61 11.20
C LYS A 697 9.71 27.05 10.86
N PHE A 698 8.56 27.22 10.22
CA PHE A 698 8.08 28.57 9.84
C PHE A 698 7.67 29.40 11.06
N LEU A 699 7.05 28.77 12.06
CA LEU A 699 6.70 29.43 13.31
C LEU A 699 7.96 29.86 14.07
N LEU A 700 8.93 28.98 14.24
CA LEU A 700 10.20 29.29 14.92
C LEU A 700 10.98 30.41 14.25
N ARG A 701 10.88 30.58 12.93
CA ARG A 701 11.54 31.67 12.19
C ARG A 701 11.10 33.06 12.58
N SER A 702 9.92 33.22 13.14
CA SER A 702 9.43 34.52 13.64
C SER A 702 10.06 34.92 14.96
N SER A 703 10.79 34.04 15.64
CA SER A 703 11.51 34.34 16.86
C SER A 703 12.76 35.19 16.59
N ALA A 704 13.02 36.16 17.45
CA ALA A 704 14.26 36.95 17.46
C ALA A 704 15.52 36.07 17.66
N ARG A 705 15.36 34.86 18.23
CA ARG A 705 16.46 33.88 18.46
C ARG A 705 16.76 33.01 17.24
N TRP A 706 15.92 33.03 16.19
CA TRP A 706 16.08 32.17 15.03
C TRP A 706 17.44 32.26 14.34
N PRO A 707 18.06 33.45 14.13
CA PRO A 707 19.36 33.51 13.46
C PRO A 707 20.45 32.71 14.18
N GLU A 708 20.45 32.73 15.50
CA GLU A 708 21.43 31.95 16.30
C GLU A 708 21.11 30.46 16.27
N LEU A 709 19.82 30.08 16.36
CA LEU A 709 19.39 28.72 16.22
C LEU A 709 19.77 28.15 14.83
N ALA A 710 19.50 28.89 13.77
CA ALA A 710 19.85 28.48 12.40
C ALA A 710 21.38 28.30 12.23
N LYS A 711 22.17 29.19 12.81
CA LYS A 711 23.63 29.07 12.83
C LYS A 711 24.11 27.85 13.59
N ARG A 712 23.55 27.58 14.78
CA ARG A 712 23.89 26.37 15.59
C ARG A 712 23.53 25.09 14.87
N MET A 713 22.47 25.07 14.06
CA MET A 713 22.03 23.95 13.25
C MET A 713 22.71 23.91 11.86
N ASN A 714 23.64 24.81 11.60
CA ASN A 714 24.36 24.93 10.32
C ASN A 714 23.37 24.90 9.14
N LEU A 715 22.20 25.57 9.29
CA LEU A 715 21.21 25.64 8.22
C LEU A 715 21.74 26.57 7.12
N PRO A 716 21.67 26.16 5.85
CA PRO A 716 22.11 26.99 4.75
C PRO A 716 21.20 28.22 4.57
N GLU A 717 21.77 29.25 3.95
CA GLU A 717 21.01 30.42 3.53
C GLU A 717 19.90 30.02 2.54
N GLU A 718 18.78 30.72 2.59
CA GLU A 718 17.60 30.38 1.78
C GLU A 718 17.93 30.39 0.28
N GLY A 719 17.63 29.29 -0.39
CA GLY A 719 17.85 29.12 -1.84
C GLY A 719 19.15 28.46 -2.24
N SER A 720 19.98 28.03 -1.30
CA SER A 720 21.30 27.39 -1.56
C SER A 720 21.27 25.85 -1.56
N TRP A 721 20.09 25.23 -1.53
CA TRP A 721 19.93 23.76 -1.62
C TRP A 721 19.66 23.27 -3.03
#